data_11af977a3c2321d2cc12c6bd94c4108a
#
_entry.id   11af977a3c2321d2cc12c6bd94c4108a
#
_cell.length_a   1.000
_cell.length_b   1.000
_cell.length_c   1.000
_cell.angle_alpha   90.00
_cell.angle_beta   90.00
_cell.angle_gamma   90.00
#
_symmetry.space_group_name_H-M   'P 1'
#
loop_
_entity.id
_entity.type
_entity.pdbx_description
1 polymer ?
#
loop_
_entity_poly.entity_id
_entity_poly.type
_entity_poly.pdbx_seq_one_letter_code
_entity_poly.pdbx_strand_id
1 'polypeptide(L)'
;MAGIPSELLRNRELTVALAGNPNSGKTSLFNRLTGGHQHVGNYPGVTVEKKWGRLRGVGGPMNVVDLPGTYSLNARSDEERVARRFLLDERPDVVVDVVDSSNLERNLHLAVQLMELEVNLALVLNMSDVAHSQGQRLDLTRLGELTGAVVAETVGHRGGGIDALKQRLRDAAARPARSPRVDYGDDLEREIELLQDWVSGLDDLRFPLRYAAIKLLEGDMEVLAAVEARVPDRDALREHLNGVNERLQRKYKDTAAVLIADRRYGFAAGLAREVTRRPARVDRVTESERIDAVLTHRLLGLPIFLFFMYGLFWLTFTLGAPLMDGIDAAFGWLSGVVSGAWPVGHGGWLRSLLVDGVIGGVGGVLVFLPNIVLLFLGISLLEDTGYMARAAFIMDRVMHRFGLHGKSFIPMLIGFGCTVPAIMATRALPSRRDRLVTMMILPFISCGARLPIYLLLIPAFFPRAWHTPVLFGLYLLGLLLGLVVARILSRSVLAGLATPFVMELPPYRRPTTRSIGIHVWQRAWMYLRKAGTIILGISVLLWFLMSFPRPASFRVDTSGAAASMGQSELAAARAAEALEYSLAGRIGRAIQPVMAPLGFDWRINTAFLGAFAAKEVFVAQLGIIFSMGEVDESSAGLRQALTRHYSPLQGLSILVFALLATPCMATFAISRRESGRWAFAAAQWLGLTGMAYLLSLIIFQLGSRLLS
;
A
#
# COMPACT_ATOMS: atom_id res chain seq x y z
N MET A 1 -41.20 8.97 -19.77
CA MET A 1 -41.86 9.28 -18.48
C MET A 1 -41.95 10.79 -18.32
N ALA A 2 -43.14 11.32 -18.01
CA ALA A 2 -43.31 12.77 -17.78
C ALA A 2 -42.56 13.20 -16.51
N GLY A 3 -41.83 14.34 -16.56
CA GLY A 3 -41.07 14.84 -15.44
C GLY A 3 -41.94 15.04 -14.19
N ILE A 4 -41.40 14.74 -13.04
CA ILE A 4 -42.10 14.93 -11.74
C ILE A 4 -42.26 16.46 -11.51
N PRO A 5 -43.49 16.95 -11.21
CA PRO A 5 -43.69 18.37 -10.93
C PRO A 5 -42.77 18.87 -9.81
N SER A 6 -42.18 20.04 -9.99
CA SER A 6 -41.19 20.64 -9.06
C SER A 6 -41.75 20.86 -7.63
N GLU A 7 -43.07 20.95 -7.45
CA GLU A 7 -43.71 21.02 -6.14
C GLU A 7 -43.67 19.73 -5.33
N LEU A 8 -43.75 18.57 -5.98
CA LEU A 8 -43.66 17.25 -5.33
C LEU A 8 -42.24 16.90 -4.88
N LEU A 9 -41.23 17.51 -5.52
CA LEU A 9 -39.81 17.30 -5.16
C LEU A 9 -39.41 18.13 -3.92
N ARG A 10 -40.16 19.14 -3.49
CA ARG A 10 -39.81 19.98 -2.33
C ARG A 10 -39.82 19.22 -1.00
N ASN A 11 -40.59 18.15 -0.87
CA ASN A 11 -40.73 17.36 0.36
C ASN A 11 -40.13 15.98 0.28
N ARG A 12 -39.61 15.55 -0.87
CA ARG A 12 -38.96 14.25 -1.05
C ARG A 12 -37.46 14.35 -0.71
N GLU A 13 -36.97 13.41 0.06
CA GLU A 13 -35.52 13.26 0.31
C GLU A 13 -34.84 12.70 -0.97
N LEU A 14 -34.00 13.52 -1.60
CA LEU A 14 -33.31 13.15 -2.84
C LEU A 14 -31.97 12.52 -2.52
N THR A 15 -31.59 11.52 -3.31
CA THR A 15 -30.26 10.89 -3.22
C THR A 15 -29.39 11.30 -4.39
N VAL A 16 -28.25 11.92 -4.07
CA VAL A 16 -27.22 12.36 -5.03
C VAL A 16 -25.97 11.51 -4.86
N ALA A 17 -25.54 10.83 -5.91
CA ALA A 17 -24.28 10.08 -5.93
C ALA A 17 -23.16 10.92 -6.56
N LEU A 18 -22.02 11.07 -5.88
CA LEU A 18 -20.82 11.69 -6.45
C LEU A 18 -19.91 10.61 -7.04
N ALA A 19 -19.81 10.58 -8.35
CA ALA A 19 -18.85 9.83 -9.14
C ALA A 19 -17.72 10.75 -9.60
N GLY A 20 -16.66 10.19 -10.16
CA GLY A 20 -15.56 10.95 -10.77
C GLY A 20 -14.23 10.23 -10.69
N ASN A 21 -13.32 10.66 -11.54
CA ASN A 21 -11.97 10.11 -11.58
C ASN A 21 -11.20 10.36 -10.27
N PRO A 22 -10.26 9.48 -9.90
CA PRO A 22 -9.31 9.79 -8.84
C PRO A 22 -8.62 11.15 -9.12
N ASN A 23 -8.49 11.97 -8.07
CA ASN A 23 -7.90 13.33 -8.13
C ASN A 23 -8.74 14.42 -8.83
N SER A 24 -9.95 14.17 -9.30
CA SER A 24 -10.84 15.21 -9.84
C SER A 24 -11.33 16.23 -8.79
N GLY A 25 -10.97 16.04 -7.52
CA GLY A 25 -11.40 16.91 -6.41
C GLY A 25 -12.76 16.54 -5.80
N LYS A 26 -13.25 15.32 -6.06
CA LYS A 26 -14.52 14.78 -5.59
C LYS A 26 -14.71 14.90 -4.07
N THR A 27 -13.72 14.47 -3.28
CA THR A 27 -13.77 14.56 -1.81
C THR A 27 -13.80 16.02 -1.30
N SER A 28 -13.11 16.93 -1.98
CA SER A 28 -13.17 18.37 -1.65
C SER A 28 -14.56 18.93 -1.90
N LEU A 29 -15.17 18.55 -3.01
CA LEU A 29 -16.53 18.93 -3.36
C LEU A 29 -17.54 18.35 -2.35
N PHE A 30 -17.42 17.06 -2.03
CA PHE A 30 -18.26 16.39 -1.03
C PHE A 30 -18.21 17.11 0.33
N ASN A 31 -17.01 17.40 0.84
CA ASN A 31 -16.85 18.10 2.12
C ASN A 31 -17.48 19.51 2.11
N ARG A 32 -17.43 20.20 0.98
CA ARG A 32 -18.08 21.51 0.82
C ARG A 32 -19.61 21.41 0.75
N LEU A 33 -20.14 20.42 0.05
CA LEU A 33 -21.58 20.19 -0.06
C LEU A 33 -22.20 19.81 1.29
N THR A 34 -21.51 18.97 2.07
CA THR A 34 -21.99 18.45 3.36
C THR A 34 -21.61 19.31 4.57
N GLY A 35 -20.80 20.39 4.37
CA GLY A 35 -20.28 21.21 5.46
C GLY A 35 -19.32 20.48 6.39
N GLY A 36 -18.65 19.41 5.93
CA GLY A 36 -17.73 18.61 6.72
C GLY A 36 -18.40 17.60 7.67
N HIS A 37 -19.72 17.56 7.73
CA HIS A 37 -20.48 16.55 8.48
C HIS A 37 -20.67 15.30 7.62
N GLN A 38 -19.82 14.32 7.84
CA GLN A 38 -19.85 13.06 7.10
C GLN A 38 -20.02 11.87 8.03
N HIS A 39 -20.76 10.88 7.58
CA HIS A 39 -20.80 9.56 8.16
C HIS A 39 -19.91 8.61 7.35
N VAL A 40 -19.13 7.78 8.03
CA VAL A 40 -18.22 6.84 7.38
C VAL A 40 -18.63 5.43 7.78
N GLY A 41 -18.82 4.57 6.80
CA GLY A 41 -19.08 3.14 6.96
C GLY A 41 -18.34 2.37 5.87
N ASN A 42 -18.59 1.08 5.75
CA ASN A 42 -18.07 0.26 4.65
C ASN A 42 -19.24 -0.19 3.77
N TYR A 43 -18.97 -0.34 2.47
CA TYR A 43 -19.93 -1.01 1.59
C TYR A 43 -20.04 -2.50 1.97
N PRO A 44 -21.24 -3.11 1.91
CA PRO A 44 -21.45 -4.50 2.28
C PRO A 44 -20.51 -5.45 1.52
N GLY A 45 -19.81 -6.33 2.24
CA GLY A 45 -18.96 -7.38 1.67
C GLY A 45 -17.60 -6.96 1.10
N VAL A 46 -17.21 -5.69 1.23
CA VAL A 46 -15.93 -5.15 0.73
C VAL A 46 -15.29 -4.21 1.74
N THR A 47 -13.97 -4.00 1.62
CA THR A 47 -13.20 -3.08 2.48
C THR A 47 -13.21 -1.63 2.01
N VAL A 48 -14.12 -1.29 1.10
CA VAL A 48 -14.24 0.06 0.53
C VAL A 48 -15.09 0.93 1.44
N GLU A 49 -14.60 2.13 1.77
CA GLU A 49 -15.31 3.07 2.64
C GLU A 49 -16.50 3.71 1.91
N LYS A 50 -17.68 3.70 2.56
CA LYS A 50 -18.87 4.46 2.15
C LYS A 50 -18.94 5.75 2.96
N LYS A 51 -18.90 6.89 2.28
CA LYS A 51 -19.07 8.22 2.90
C LYS A 51 -20.38 8.83 2.43
N TRP A 52 -21.16 9.30 3.37
CA TRP A 52 -22.43 9.98 3.06
C TRP A 52 -22.68 11.13 4.03
N GLY A 53 -23.44 12.11 3.58
CA GLY A 53 -23.77 13.27 4.37
C GLY A 53 -25.00 13.98 3.82
N ARG A 54 -25.55 14.91 4.62
CA ARG A 54 -26.72 15.70 4.22
C ARG A 54 -26.30 17.05 3.68
N LEU A 55 -26.85 17.42 2.55
CA LEU A 55 -26.69 18.74 1.96
C LEU A 55 -27.62 19.73 2.67
N ARG A 56 -27.05 20.83 3.18
CA ARG A 56 -27.79 21.87 3.87
C ARG A 56 -27.99 23.11 2.96
N GLY A 57 -29.15 23.74 3.04
CA GLY A 57 -29.28 25.15 2.63
C GLY A 57 -30.11 25.46 1.40
N VAL A 58 -30.70 24.53 0.62
CA VAL A 58 -31.58 24.87 -0.49
C VAL A 58 -32.74 23.89 -0.59
N GLY A 59 -33.96 24.38 -0.22
CA GLY A 59 -35.29 23.88 -0.65
C GLY A 59 -35.61 22.37 -0.40
N GLY A 60 -35.09 21.66 0.65
CA GLY A 60 -35.42 20.28 1.06
C GLY A 60 -34.19 19.40 1.26
N PRO A 61 -34.31 18.26 1.98
CA PRO A 61 -33.21 17.41 2.32
C PRO A 61 -32.67 16.64 1.10
N MET A 62 -31.35 16.68 0.90
CA MET A 62 -30.63 15.83 -0.07
C MET A 62 -29.57 15.03 0.64
N ASN A 63 -29.53 13.74 0.40
CA ASN A 63 -28.45 12.86 0.82
C ASN A 63 -27.39 12.79 -0.28
N VAL A 64 -26.15 13.06 0.08
CA VAL A 64 -25.00 12.98 -0.83
C VAL A 64 -24.16 11.78 -0.45
N VAL A 65 -23.93 10.88 -1.38
CA VAL A 65 -23.09 9.69 -1.22
C VAL A 65 -21.82 9.85 -2.05
N ASP A 66 -20.65 9.73 -1.42
CA ASP A 66 -19.36 9.76 -2.10
C ASP A 66 -19.01 8.35 -2.59
N LEU A 67 -19.05 8.12 -3.90
CA LEU A 67 -18.62 6.84 -4.49
C LEU A 67 -17.10 6.77 -4.56
N PRO A 68 -16.51 5.57 -4.56
CA PRO A 68 -15.08 5.41 -4.82
C PRO A 68 -14.66 6.09 -6.13
N GLY A 69 -13.47 6.70 -6.15
CA GLY A 69 -12.93 7.29 -7.38
C GLY A 69 -12.59 6.21 -8.39
N THR A 70 -13.16 6.28 -9.60
CA THR A 70 -12.99 5.28 -10.66
C THR A 70 -12.75 5.94 -12.01
N TYR A 71 -11.98 5.29 -12.87
CA TYR A 71 -11.79 5.74 -14.26
C TYR A 71 -12.80 5.11 -15.21
N SER A 72 -13.42 4.01 -14.81
CA SER A 72 -14.41 3.28 -15.61
C SER A 72 -15.39 2.52 -14.71
N LEU A 73 -16.44 1.98 -15.30
CA LEU A 73 -17.43 1.10 -14.65
C LEU A 73 -17.29 -0.36 -15.11
N ASN A 74 -16.10 -0.78 -15.52
CA ASN A 74 -15.84 -2.12 -16.08
C ASN A 74 -15.70 -3.24 -15.02
N ALA A 75 -15.90 -2.92 -13.73
CA ALA A 75 -15.86 -3.85 -12.60
C ALA A 75 -14.56 -4.67 -12.46
N ARG A 76 -13.43 -4.11 -12.93
CA ARG A 76 -12.11 -4.73 -12.82
C ARG A 76 -11.48 -4.55 -11.44
N SER A 77 -11.79 -3.45 -10.75
CA SER A 77 -11.38 -3.19 -9.35
C SER A 77 -12.57 -3.31 -8.39
N ASP A 78 -12.28 -3.42 -7.07
CA ASP A 78 -13.32 -3.44 -6.04
C ASP A 78 -14.08 -2.10 -6.01
N GLU A 79 -13.38 -0.99 -6.24
CA GLU A 79 -13.93 0.35 -6.30
C GLU A 79 -14.90 0.51 -7.48
N GLU A 80 -14.54 0.04 -8.67
CA GLU A 80 -15.39 0.07 -9.86
C GLU A 80 -16.64 -0.77 -9.67
N ARG A 81 -16.50 -1.97 -9.07
CA ARG A 81 -17.65 -2.83 -8.75
C ARG A 81 -18.61 -2.18 -7.75
N VAL A 82 -18.08 -1.54 -6.72
CA VAL A 82 -18.88 -0.84 -5.70
C VAL A 82 -19.63 0.33 -6.32
N ALA A 83 -18.94 1.16 -7.11
CA ALA A 83 -19.57 2.30 -7.79
C ALA A 83 -20.68 1.83 -8.73
N ARG A 84 -20.41 0.84 -9.56
CA ARG A 84 -21.41 0.28 -10.51
C ARG A 84 -22.62 -0.32 -9.79
N ARG A 85 -22.40 -1.14 -8.76
CA ARG A 85 -23.50 -1.74 -7.98
C ARG A 85 -24.36 -0.70 -7.32
N PHE A 86 -23.74 0.32 -6.71
CA PHE A 86 -24.49 1.39 -6.09
C PHE A 86 -25.41 2.10 -7.10
N LEU A 87 -24.89 2.43 -8.30
CA LEU A 87 -25.66 3.10 -9.33
C LEU A 87 -26.84 2.26 -9.85
N LEU A 88 -26.66 0.94 -9.94
CA LEU A 88 -27.69 0.01 -10.45
C LEU A 88 -28.73 -0.38 -9.39
N ASP A 89 -28.30 -0.59 -8.14
CA ASP A 89 -29.15 -1.14 -7.09
C ASP A 89 -29.89 -0.02 -6.34
N GLU A 90 -29.20 1.08 -5.99
CA GLU A 90 -29.76 2.21 -5.23
C GLU A 90 -30.45 3.25 -6.12
N ARG A 91 -30.15 3.29 -7.41
CA ARG A 91 -30.74 4.18 -8.43
C ARG A 91 -30.88 5.62 -7.94
N PRO A 92 -29.79 6.35 -7.68
CA PRO A 92 -29.83 7.69 -7.15
C PRO A 92 -30.61 8.64 -8.09
N ASP A 93 -31.29 9.64 -7.50
CA ASP A 93 -32.07 10.61 -8.26
C ASP A 93 -31.21 11.46 -9.21
N VAL A 94 -29.95 11.71 -8.82
CA VAL A 94 -28.93 12.40 -9.65
C VAL A 94 -27.56 11.76 -9.45
N VAL A 95 -26.85 11.54 -10.53
CA VAL A 95 -25.43 11.14 -10.51
C VAL A 95 -24.60 12.35 -10.93
N VAL A 96 -23.73 12.80 -10.06
CA VAL A 96 -22.79 13.88 -10.32
C VAL A 96 -21.45 13.27 -10.72
N ASP A 97 -21.02 13.50 -11.93
CA ASP A 97 -19.65 13.20 -12.34
C ASP A 97 -18.75 14.43 -12.15
N VAL A 98 -17.80 14.30 -11.23
CA VAL A 98 -16.82 15.36 -10.93
C VAL A 98 -15.64 15.25 -11.88
N VAL A 99 -15.60 16.14 -12.85
CA VAL A 99 -14.67 16.19 -13.96
C VAL A 99 -13.58 17.24 -13.70
N ASP A 100 -12.32 16.89 -13.88
CA ASP A 100 -11.22 17.84 -13.89
C ASP A 100 -11.24 18.66 -15.19
N SER A 101 -11.58 19.95 -15.08
CA SER A 101 -11.67 20.88 -16.22
C SER A 101 -10.36 21.03 -17.00
N SER A 102 -9.22 20.86 -16.34
CA SER A 102 -7.90 20.99 -16.98
C SER A 102 -7.53 19.76 -17.83
N ASN A 103 -8.24 18.62 -17.61
CA ASN A 103 -8.01 17.37 -18.33
C ASN A 103 -9.34 16.74 -18.77
N LEU A 104 -10.11 17.52 -19.54
CA LEU A 104 -11.50 17.22 -19.87
C LEU A 104 -11.66 15.90 -20.65
N GLU A 105 -10.86 15.73 -21.70
CA GLU A 105 -10.95 14.58 -22.61
C GLU A 105 -10.94 13.23 -21.87
N ARG A 106 -10.01 13.08 -20.94
CA ARG A 106 -9.89 11.83 -20.16
C ARG A 106 -11.00 11.64 -19.14
N ASN A 107 -11.41 12.72 -18.49
CA ASN A 107 -12.45 12.63 -17.47
C ASN A 107 -13.82 12.34 -18.07
N LEU A 108 -14.10 12.81 -19.29
CA LEU A 108 -15.34 12.52 -20.00
C LEU A 108 -15.52 11.02 -20.36
N HIS A 109 -14.47 10.21 -20.31
CA HIS A 109 -14.61 8.77 -20.54
C HIS A 109 -15.54 8.08 -19.53
N LEU A 110 -15.47 8.48 -18.24
CA LEU A 110 -16.41 8.00 -17.22
C LEU A 110 -17.81 8.54 -17.47
N ALA A 111 -17.93 9.83 -17.85
CA ALA A 111 -19.21 10.43 -18.20
C ALA A 111 -19.93 9.65 -19.31
N VAL A 112 -19.21 9.22 -20.35
CA VAL A 112 -19.76 8.39 -21.43
C VAL A 112 -20.34 7.07 -20.89
N GLN A 113 -19.68 6.40 -19.98
CA GLN A 113 -20.18 5.16 -19.39
C GLN A 113 -21.37 5.39 -18.45
N LEU A 114 -21.42 6.54 -17.78
CA LEU A 114 -22.59 6.95 -17.00
C LEU A 114 -23.80 7.26 -17.90
N MET A 115 -23.56 7.84 -19.09
CA MET A 115 -24.61 8.05 -20.10
C MET A 115 -25.16 6.71 -20.62
N GLU A 116 -24.31 5.70 -20.84
CA GLU A 116 -24.74 4.35 -21.23
C GLU A 116 -25.58 3.65 -20.15
N LEU A 117 -25.37 3.97 -18.88
CA LEU A 117 -26.20 3.50 -17.77
C LEU A 117 -27.57 4.21 -17.71
N GLU A 118 -27.81 5.18 -18.59
CA GLU A 118 -29.05 5.98 -18.64
C GLU A 118 -29.40 6.66 -17.30
N VAL A 119 -28.38 7.01 -16.51
CA VAL A 119 -28.58 7.73 -15.24
C VAL A 119 -28.86 9.20 -15.49
N ASN A 120 -29.54 9.84 -14.54
CA ASN A 120 -29.75 11.29 -14.56
C ASN A 120 -28.44 12.02 -14.21
N LEU A 121 -27.69 12.42 -15.22
CA LEU A 121 -26.30 12.88 -15.12
C LEU A 121 -26.21 14.40 -14.91
N ALA A 122 -25.36 14.82 -13.96
CA ALA A 122 -24.89 16.19 -13.81
C ALA A 122 -23.35 16.20 -13.92
N LEU A 123 -22.79 16.97 -14.85
CA LEU A 123 -21.36 17.14 -15.02
C LEU A 123 -20.88 18.35 -14.22
N VAL A 124 -19.99 18.13 -13.29
CA VAL A 124 -19.40 19.19 -12.47
C VAL A 124 -17.93 19.39 -12.86
N LEU A 125 -17.70 20.44 -13.64
CA LEU A 125 -16.38 20.84 -14.11
C LEU A 125 -15.63 21.51 -12.95
N ASN A 126 -14.89 20.71 -12.19
CA ASN A 126 -14.11 21.17 -11.06
C ASN A 126 -12.71 21.64 -11.50
N MET A 127 -11.99 22.36 -10.63
CA MET A 127 -10.68 22.96 -10.96
C MET A 127 -10.76 23.93 -12.16
N SER A 128 -11.89 24.64 -12.34
CA SER A 128 -12.05 25.61 -13.43
C SER A 128 -11.05 26.75 -13.37
N ASP A 129 -10.55 27.12 -12.18
CA ASP A 129 -9.46 28.06 -11.98
C ASP A 129 -8.15 27.58 -12.63
N VAL A 130 -7.85 26.30 -12.61
CA VAL A 130 -6.68 25.71 -13.27
C VAL A 130 -6.86 25.75 -14.79
N ALA A 131 -8.01 25.34 -15.32
CA ALA A 131 -8.32 25.40 -16.74
C ALA A 131 -8.23 26.84 -17.29
N HIS A 132 -8.81 27.80 -16.57
CA HIS A 132 -8.74 29.22 -16.93
C HIS A 132 -7.29 29.75 -16.89
N SER A 133 -6.49 29.35 -15.90
CA SER A 133 -5.06 29.73 -15.84
C SER A 133 -4.25 29.20 -17.02
N GLN A 134 -4.67 28.07 -17.59
CA GLN A 134 -4.12 27.48 -18.81
C GLN A 134 -4.67 28.09 -20.10
N GLY A 135 -5.54 29.11 -19.99
CA GLY A 135 -6.16 29.80 -21.13
C GLY A 135 -7.30 28.99 -21.78
N GLN A 136 -7.75 27.90 -21.15
CA GLN A 136 -8.87 27.11 -21.66
C GLN A 136 -10.20 27.77 -21.25
N ARG A 137 -11.12 27.90 -22.20
CA ARG A 137 -12.51 28.29 -21.96
C ARG A 137 -13.40 27.17 -22.43
N LEU A 138 -14.29 26.71 -21.54
CA LEU A 138 -15.20 25.60 -21.80
C LEU A 138 -16.60 26.16 -22.09
N ASP A 139 -17.22 25.69 -23.17
CA ASP A 139 -18.60 26.01 -23.50
C ASP A 139 -19.56 25.05 -22.76
N LEU A 140 -20.03 25.51 -21.59
CA LEU A 140 -20.89 24.72 -20.71
C LEU A 140 -22.24 24.40 -21.34
N THR A 141 -22.77 25.34 -22.10
CA THR A 141 -24.08 25.18 -22.76
C THR A 141 -23.97 24.08 -23.83
N ARG A 142 -22.93 24.18 -24.66
CA ARG A 142 -22.69 23.19 -25.68
C ARG A 142 -22.41 21.79 -25.12
N LEU A 143 -21.65 21.70 -24.03
CA LEU A 143 -21.42 20.43 -23.33
C LEU A 143 -22.73 19.84 -22.80
N GLY A 144 -23.60 20.65 -22.24
CA GLY A 144 -24.93 20.23 -21.77
C GLY A 144 -25.83 19.74 -22.90
N GLU A 145 -25.81 20.42 -24.07
CA GLU A 145 -26.56 19.99 -25.26
C GLU A 145 -26.08 18.63 -25.80
N LEU A 146 -24.75 18.46 -25.89
CA LEU A 146 -24.13 17.24 -26.44
C LEU A 146 -24.23 16.04 -25.50
N THR A 147 -24.27 16.24 -24.19
CA THR A 147 -24.32 15.14 -23.20
C THR A 147 -25.71 14.92 -22.61
N GLY A 148 -26.65 15.84 -22.82
CA GLY A 148 -27.96 15.85 -22.16
C GLY A 148 -27.88 16.12 -20.64
N ALA A 149 -26.68 16.34 -20.09
CA ALA A 149 -26.42 16.53 -18.68
C ALA A 149 -26.59 18.00 -18.25
N VAL A 150 -26.90 18.19 -16.98
CA VAL A 150 -26.79 19.53 -16.35
C VAL A 150 -25.31 19.79 -16.06
N VAL A 151 -24.76 20.91 -16.56
CA VAL A 151 -23.35 21.25 -16.42
C VAL A 151 -23.15 22.40 -15.45
N ALA A 152 -22.20 22.29 -14.52
CA ALA A 152 -21.82 23.34 -13.58
C ALA A 152 -20.31 23.45 -13.44
N GLU A 153 -19.78 24.66 -13.28
CA GLU A 153 -18.36 24.88 -12.94
C GLU A 153 -18.19 25.06 -11.44
N THR A 154 -17.09 24.53 -10.91
CA THR A 154 -16.74 24.66 -9.50
C THR A 154 -15.23 24.83 -9.29
N VAL A 155 -14.88 25.45 -8.15
CA VAL A 155 -13.54 25.48 -7.57
C VAL A 155 -13.64 24.89 -6.17
N GLY A 156 -13.67 23.56 -6.08
CA GLY A 156 -14.03 22.84 -4.86
C GLY A 156 -13.18 23.20 -3.63
N HIS A 157 -11.89 23.47 -3.78
CA HIS A 157 -11.02 23.85 -2.67
C HIS A 157 -11.30 25.27 -2.14
N ARG A 158 -11.79 26.18 -2.99
CA ARG A 158 -12.15 27.58 -2.61
C ARG A 158 -13.63 27.76 -2.33
N GLY A 159 -14.48 26.80 -2.73
CA GLY A 159 -15.94 26.89 -2.57
C GLY A 159 -16.64 27.69 -3.66
N GLY A 160 -15.94 28.06 -4.74
CA GLY A 160 -16.55 28.74 -5.88
C GLY A 160 -17.55 27.86 -6.61
N GLY A 161 -18.72 28.40 -6.99
CA GLY A 161 -19.75 27.69 -7.76
C GLY A 161 -20.65 26.73 -6.98
N ILE A 162 -20.41 26.51 -5.68
CA ILE A 162 -21.13 25.51 -4.88
C ILE A 162 -22.61 25.78 -4.75
N ASP A 163 -22.99 27.03 -4.52
CA ASP A 163 -24.43 27.39 -4.35
C ASP A 163 -25.20 27.29 -5.66
N ALA A 164 -24.59 27.69 -6.77
CA ALA A 164 -25.13 27.45 -8.11
C ALA A 164 -25.30 25.96 -8.42
N LEU A 165 -24.31 25.13 -8.01
CA LEU A 165 -24.40 23.69 -8.16
C LEU A 165 -25.59 23.11 -7.37
N LYS A 166 -25.81 23.53 -6.13
CA LYS A 166 -26.92 23.05 -5.31
C LYS A 166 -28.28 23.28 -5.98
N GLN A 167 -28.45 24.43 -6.61
CA GLN A 167 -29.69 24.73 -7.38
C GLN A 167 -29.81 23.82 -8.61
N ARG A 168 -28.71 23.68 -9.38
CA ARG A 168 -28.71 22.87 -10.59
C ARG A 168 -28.92 21.38 -10.34
N LEU A 169 -28.51 20.85 -9.18
CA LEU A 169 -28.78 19.45 -8.81
C LEU A 169 -30.27 19.16 -8.64
N ARG A 170 -31.06 20.14 -8.17
CA ARG A 170 -32.53 20.00 -8.10
C ARG A 170 -33.18 20.07 -9.46
N ASP A 171 -32.70 20.99 -10.30
CA ASP A 171 -33.20 21.10 -11.66
C ASP A 171 -32.86 19.79 -12.43
N ALA A 172 -31.74 19.17 -12.15
CA ALA A 172 -31.38 17.85 -12.68
C ALA A 172 -32.36 16.77 -12.20
N ALA A 173 -32.66 16.70 -10.90
CA ALA A 173 -33.60 15.72 -10.35
C ALA A 173 -35.02 15.83 -10.91
N ALA A 174 -35.42 17.04 -11.34
CA ALA A 174 -36.74 17.31 -11.92
C ALA A 174 -36.84 16.94 -13.41
N ARG A 175 -35.71 16.74 -14.09
CA ARG A 175 -35.67 16.43 -15.53
C ARG A 175 -35.62 14.91 -15.76
N PRO A 176 -36.29 14.41 -16.82
CA PRO A 176 -36.08 13.04 -17.24
C PRO A 176 -34.62 12.86 -17.73
N ALA A 177 -34.01 11.73 -17.43
CA ALA A 177 -32.70 11.39 -17.96
C ALA A 177 -32.73 11.43 -19.50
N ARG A 178 -31.89 12.25 -20.09
CA ARG A 178 -31.68 12.36 -21.54
C ARG A 178 -30.21 12.04 -21.80
N SER A 179 -29.91 10.80 -22.16
CA SER A 179 -28.58 10.42 -22.54
C SER A 179 -28.52 10.22 -24.06
N PRO A 180 -27.75 11.03 -24.78
CA PRO A 180 -27.51 10.79 -26.19
C PRO A 180 -26.80 9.45 -26.36
N ARG A 181 -27.12 8.73 -27.44
CA ARG A 181 -26.50 7.45 -27.73
C ARG A 181 -25.12 7.64 -28.34
N VAL A 182 -24.15 6.90 -27.83
CA VAL A 182 -22.83 6.77 -28.45
C VAL A 182 -22.99 5.85 -29.66
N ASP A 183 -22.47 6.29 -30.79
CA ASP A 183 -22.42 5.51 -32.04
C ASP A 183 -21.15 4.66 -32.08
N TYR A 184 -21.31 3.34 -32.08
CA TYR A 184 -20.20 2.38 -32.12
C TYR A 184 -19.82 1.95 -33.54
N GLY A 185 -20.55 2.44 -34.55
CA GLY A 185 -20.40 2.09 -35.96
C GLY A 185 -21.24 0.86 -36.35
N ASP A 186 -21.59 0.79 -37.65
CA ASP A 186 -22.61 -0.11 -38.19
C ASP A 186 -22.46 -1.57 -37.78
N ASP A 187 -21.23 -2.10 -37.69
CA ASP A 187 -21.03 -3.52 -37.38
C ASP A 187 -21.33 -3.81 -35.91
N LEU A 188 -20.90 -2.94 -34.99
CA LEU A 188 -21.17 -3.11 -33.57
C LEU A 188 -22.62 -2.75 -33.23
N GLU A 189 -23.19 -1.72 -33.86
CA GLU A 189 -24.58 -1.31 -33.59
C GLU A 189 -25.55 -2.44 -33.96
N ARG A 190 -25.34 -3.13 -35.10
CA ARG A 190 -26.16 -4.32 -35.48
C ARG A 190 -26.10 -5.41 -34.41
N GLU A 191 -24.91 -5.72 -33.89
CA GLU A 191 -24.77 -6.75 -32.86
C GLU A 191 -25.37 -6.27 -31.51
N ILE A 192 -25.27 -4.99 -31.20
CA ILE A 192 -25.91 -4.40 -30.01
C ILE A 192 -27.45 -4.52 -30.14
N GLU A 193 -28.04 -4.22 -31.29
CA GLU A 193 -29.48 -4.35 -31.53
C GLU A 193 -29.93 -5.80 -31.39
N LEU A 194 -29.23 -6.75 -32.02
CA LEU A 194 -29.54 -8.18 -31.90
C LEU A 194 -29.48 -8.67 -30.45
N LEU A 195 -28.47 -8.26 -29.70
CA LEU A 195 -28.34 -8.62 -28.28
C LEU A 195 -29.37 -7.91 -27.40
N GLN A 196 -29.80 -6.70 -27.76
CA GLN A 196 -30.92 -6.03 -27.08
C GLN A 196 -32.21 -6.83 -27.22
N ASP A 197 -32.50 -7.37 -28.42
CA ASP A 197 -33.67 -8.23 -28.65
C ASP A 197 -33.62 -9.50 -27.80
N TRP A 198 -32.45 -10.14 -27.69
CA TRP A 198 -32.25 -11.29 -26.79
C TRP A 198 -32.51 -10.98 -25.34
N VAL A 199 -32.08 -9.81 -24.88
CA VAL A 199 -32.16 -9.36 -23.48
C VAL A 199 -33.53 -8.76 -23.15
N SER A 200 -34.27 -8.25 -24.15
CA SER A 200 -35.57 -7.58 -23.95
C SER A 200 -36.67 -8.52 -23.44
N GLY A 201 -36.55 -9.82 -23.74
CA GLY A 201 -37.48 -10.85 -23.27
C GLY A 201 -37.19 -11.39 -21.87
N LEU A 202 -36.16 -10.88 -21.18
CA LEU A 202 -35.75 -11.36 -19.85
C LEU A 202 -36.39 -10.53 -18.74
N ASP A 203 -37.18 -11.20 -17.90
CA ASP A 203 -37.78 -10.56 -16.73
C ASP A 203 -36.73 -10.20 -15.68
N ASP A 204 -36.97 -9.09 -15.00
CA ASP A 204 -36.20 -8.63 -13.82
C ASP A 204 -34.69 -8.42 -14.05
N LEU A 205 -34.33 -7.98 -15.27
CA LEU A 205 -32.94 -7.57 -15.53
C LEU A 205 -32.67 -6.18 -14.99
N ARG A 206 -31.73 -6.07 -14.04
CA ARG A 206 -31.40 -4.80 -13.39
C ARG A 206 -30.61 -3.81 -14.26
N PHE A 207 -30.15 -4.25 -15.44
CA PHE A 207 -29.34 -3.43 -16.36
C PHE A 207 -30.23 -2.82 -17.45
N PRO A 208 -29.94 -1.58 -17.91
CA PRO A 208 -30.53 -1.08 -19.14
C PRO A 208 -30.22 -2.00 -20.32
N LEU A 209 -31.15 -2.21 -21.23
CA LEU A 209 -31.02 -3.21 -22.30
C LEU A 209 -29.77 -2.98 -23.17
N ARG A 210 -29.57 -1.72 -23.61
CA ARG A 210 -28.42 -1.36 -24.43
C ARG A 210 -27.09 -1.52 -23.67
N TYR A 211 -27.07 -1.13 -22.40
CA TYR A 211 -25.91 -1.32 -21.54
C TYR A 211 -25.56 -2.81 -21.39
N ALA A 212 -26.56 -3.65 -21.16
CA ALA A 212 -26.36 -5.10 -21.06
C ALA A 212 -25.77 -5.67 -22.37
N ALA A 213 -26.29 -5.28 -23.52
CA ALA A 213 -25.79 -5.70 -24.82
C ALA A 213 -24.33 -5.29 -25.06
N ILE A 214 -23.98 -4.04 -24.75
CA ILE A 214 -22.61 -3.52 -24.84
C ILE A 214 -21.68 -4.30 -23.89
N LYS A 215 -22.11 -4.59 -22.67
CA LYS A 215 -21.31 -5.31 -21.68
C LYS A 215 -21.11 -6.78 -22.02
N LEU A 216 -22.08 -7.42 -22.66
CA LEU A 216 -21.93 -8.77 -23.20
C LEU A 216 -20.83 -8.81 -24.28
N LEU A 217 -20.82 -7.85 -25.21
CA LEU A 217 -19.77 -7.72 -26.22
C LEU A 217 -18.38 -7.41 -25.62
N GLU A 218 -18.33 -6.66 -24.52
CA GLU A 218 -17.09 -6.41 -23.75
C GLU A 218 -16.60 -7.64 -22.94
N GLY A 219 -17.42 -8.70 -22.84
CA GLY A 219 -17.11 -9.89 -22.05
C GLY A 219 -17.21 -9.68 -20.54
N ASP A 220 -18.11 -8.79 -20.08
CA ASP A 220 -18.33 -8.53 -18.66
C ASP A 220 -18.96 -9.74 -17.97
N MET A 221 -18.22 -10.37 -17.07
CA MET A 221 -18.62 -11.63 -16.43
C MET A 221 -19.85 -11.50 -15.52
N GLU A 222 -20.08 -10.33 -14.91
CA GLU A 222 -21.23 -10.12 -14.03
C GLU A 222 -22.53 -10.00 -14.86
N VAL A 223 -22.46 -9.26 -15.96
CA VAL A 223 -23.59 -9.13 -16.89
C VAL A 223 -23.86 -10.45 -17.61
N LEU A 224 -22.79 -11.13 -18.05
CA LEU A 224 -22.92 -12.44 -18.70
C LEU A 224 -23.59 -13.44 -17.77
N ALA A 225 -23.13 -13.57 -16.52
CA ALA A 225 -23.74 -14.48 -15.55
C ALA A 225 -25.21 -14.13 -15.24
N ALA A 226 -25.56 -12.85 -15.19
CA ALA A 226 -26.92 -12.38 -14.94
C ALA A 226 -27.85 -12.70 -16.11
N VAL A 227 -27.36 -12.58 -17.34
CA VAL A 227 -28.11 -12.91 -18.56
C VAL A 227 -28.23 -14.43 -18.74
N GLU A 228 -27.13 -15.20 -18.59
CA GLU A 228 -27.12 -16.66 -18.66
C GLU A 228 -28.06 -17.34 -17.66
N ALA A 229 -28.26 -16.72 -16.49
CA ALA A 229 -29.19 -17.24 -15.49
C ALA A 229 -30.65 -17.16 -15.95
N ARG A 230 -30.95 -16.36 -16.97
CA ARG A 230 -32.33 -16.05 -17.43
C ARG A 230 -32.61 -16.47 -18.87
N VAL A 231 -31.58 -16.58 -19.70
CA VAL A 231 -31.72 -16.98 -21.10
C VAL A 231 -32.03 -18.50 -21.19
N PRO A 232 -32.98 -18.93 -22.04
CA PRO A 232 -33.32 -20.35 -22.24
C PRO A 232 -32.14 -21.19 -22.76
N ASP A 233 -31.39 -20.63 -23.70
CA ASP A 233 -30.23 -21.29 -24.32
C ASP A 233 -28.94 -20.51 -24.09
N ARG A 234 -28.15 -20.97 -23.13
CA ARG A 234 -26.86 -20.37 -22.74
C ARG A 234 -25.77 -20.64 -23.77
N ASP A 235 -25.82 -21.80 -24.41
CA ASP A 235 -24.77 -22.20 -25.33
C ASP A 235 -24.90 -21.41 -26.64
N ALA A 236 -26.13 -21.20 -27.12
CA ALA A 236 -26.38 -20.33 -28.27
C ALA A 236 -25.90 -18.87 -28.02
N LEU A 237 -26.12 -18.32 -26.81
CA LEU A 237 -25.61 -17.00 -26.49
C LEU A 237 -24.07 -16.94 -26.54
N ARG A 238 -23.39 -17.92 -25.97
CA ARG A 238 -21.92 -18.00 -25.99
C ARG A 238 -21.37 -18.18 -27.39
N GLU A 239 -21.99 -19.05 -28.19
CA GLU A 239 -21.61 -19.27 -29.58
C GLU A 239 -21.77 -17.99 -30.40
N HIS A 240 -22.87 -17.25 -30.22
CA HIS A 240 -23.10 -15.98 -30.87
C HIS A 240 -21.99 -14.95 -30.49
N LEU A 241 -21.70 -14.76 -29.17
CA LEU A 241 -20.68 -13.84 -28.71
C LEU A 241 -19.28 -14.21 -29.23
N ASN A 242 -18.94 -15.50 -29.27
CA ASN A 242 -17.68 -15.98 -29.84
C ASN A 242 -17.59 -15.69 -31.33
N GLY A 243 -18.67 -15.98 -32.06
CA GLY A 243 -18.77 -15.71 -33.49
C GLY A 243 -18.64 -14.22 -33.84
N VAL A 244 -19.24 -13.34 -33.03
CA VAL A 244 -19.05 -11.88 -33.15
C VAL A 244 -17.58 -11.52 -33.01
N ASN A 245 -16.93 -11.98 -31.94
CA ASN A 245 -15.51 -11.66 -31.69
C ASN A 245 -14.61 -12.19 -32.83
N GLU A 246 -14.86 -13.39 -33.35
CA GLU A 246 -14.10 -13.92 -34.49
C GLU A 246 -14.28 -13.09 -35.75
N ARG A 247 -15.52 -12.66 -36.07
CA ARG A 247 -15.80 -11.79 -37.24
C ARG A 247 -15.05 -10.46 -37.10
N LEU A 248 -15.14 -9.82 -35.95
CA LEU A 248 -14.46 -8.53 -35.68
C LEU A 248 -12.94 -8.68 -35.72
N GLN A 249 -12.40 -9.75 -35.13
CA GLN A 249 -10.97 -10.04 -35.15
C GLN A 249 -10.44 -10.24 -36.58
N ARG A 250 -11.20 -10.88 -37.46
CA ARG A 250 -10.84 -11.05 -38.88
C ARG A 250 -10.85 -9.71 -39.64
N LYS A 251 -11.87 -8.86 -39.38
CA LYS A 251 -12.07 -7.60 -40.10
C LYS A 251 -11.18 -6.46 -39.59
N TYR A 252 -11.10 -6.27 -38.25
CA TYR A 252 -10.45 -5.14 -37.60
C TYR A 252 -9.15 -5.47 -36.90
N LYS A 253 -8.78 -6.75 -36.79
CA LYS A 253 -7.62 -7.26 -36.04
C LYS A 253 -7.76 -7.10 -34.52
N ASP A 254 -8.91 -6.69 -34.01
CA ASP A 254 -9.20 -6.40 -32.62
C ASP A 254 -10.48 -7.07 -32.12
N THR A 255 -10.64 -7.18 -30.80
CA THR A 255 -11.83 -7.72 -30.16
C THR A 255 -12.92 -6.65 -30.03
N ALA A 256 -14.18 -7.07 -29.84
CA ALA A 256 -15.29 -6.14 -29.60
C ALA A 256 -15.00 -5.18 -28.41
N ALA A 257 -14.40 -5.68 -27.33
CA ALA A 257 -14.04 -4.86 -26.16
C ALA A 257 -13.07 -3.72 -26.50
N VAL A 258 -12.07 -3.96 -27.36
CA VAL A 258 -11.12 -2.93 -27.78
C VAL A 258 -11.80 -1.91 -28.68
N LEU A 259 -12.58 -2.36 -29.64
CA LEU A 259 -13.31 -1.47 -30.56
C LEU A 259 -14.30 -0.57 -29.83
N ILE A 260 -15.05 -1.11 -28.85
CA ILE A 260 -15.96 -0.33 -28.00
C ILE A 260 -15.19 0.71 -27.19
N ALA A 261 -14.06 0.33 -26.59
CA ALA A 261 -13.22 1.27 -25.84
C ALA A 261 -12.71 2.41 -26.72
N ASP A 262 -12.23 2.10 -27.92
CA ASP A 262 -11.73 3.12 -28.89
C ASP A 262 -12.83 4.10 -29.29
N ARG A 263 -14.05 3.60 -29.53
CA ARG A 263 -15.20 4.47 -29.85
C ARG A 263 -15.59 5.38 -28.70
N ARG A 264 -15.58 4.88 -27.45
CA ARG A 264 -15.81 5.72 -26.26
C ARG A 264 -14.77 6.83 -26.13
N TYR A 265 -13.49 6.48 -26.30
CA TYR A 265 -12.41 7.48 -26.28
C TYR A 265 -12.55 8.49 -27.42
N GLY A 266 -12.88 8.03 -28.62
CA GLY A 266 -13.13 8.91 -29.77
C GLY A 266 -14.30 9.87 -29.52
N PHE A 267 -15.40 9.39 -28.93
CA PHE A 267 -16.55 10.22 -28.57
C PHE A 267 -16.19 11.25 -27.47
N ALA A 268 -15.49 10.84 -26.41
CA ALA A 268 -15.05 11.73 -25.35
C ALA A 268 -14.06 12.79 -25.85
N ALA A 269 -13.13 12.41 -26.73
CA ALA A 269 -12.21 13.34 -27.40
C ALA A 269 -12.94 14.32 -28.31
N GLY A 270 -13.95 13.88 -29.06
CA GLY A 270 -14.83 14.69 -29.86
C GLY A 270 -15.57 15.76 -29.04
N LEU A 271 -16.21 15.33 -27.95
CA LEU A 271 -16.86 16.23 -26.99
C LEU A 271 -15.87 17.28 -26.45
N ALA A 272 -14.70 16.84 -25.98
CA ALA A 272 -13.70 17.74 -25.41
C ALA A 272 -13.21 18.77 -26.43
N ARG A 273 -13.00 18.38 -27.68
CA ARG A 273 -12.56 19.29 -28.77
C ARG A 273 -13.66 20.31 -29.13
N GLU A 274 -14.91 19.89 -29.19
CA GLU A 274 -16.02 20.76 -29.60
C GLU A 274 -16.33 21.84 -28.55
N VAL A 275 -16.17 21.51 -27.25
CA VAL A 275 -16.49 22.44 -26.16
C VAL A 275 -15.29 23.25 -25.68
N THR A 276 -14.06 22.88 -26.04
CA THR A 276 -12.87 23.57 -25.57
C THR A 276 -12.39 24.62 -26.58
N ARG A 277 -12.50 25.89 -26.21
CA ARG A 277 -11.90 26.99 -26.96
C ARG A 277 -10.51 27.27 -26.40
N ARG A 278 -9.46 26.96 -27.18
CA ARG A 278 -8.07 27.33 -26.87
C ARG A 278 -7.66 28.56 -27.66
N PRO A 279 -7.01 29.56 -27.08
CA PRO A 279 -6.44 30.66 -27.85
C PRO A 279 -5.33 30.09 -28.80
N ALA A 280 -5.25 30.63 -30.02
CA ALA A 280 -4.42 30.13 -31.12
C ALA A 280 -2.89 30.13 -30.85
N ARG A 281 -2.42 30.56 -29.69
CA ARG A 281 -1.00 30.66 -29.31
C ARG A 281 -0.84 30.26 -27.83
N VAL A 282 -0.87 28.98 -27.52
CA VAL A 282 -0.29 28.47 -26.26
C VAL A 282 0.42 27.14 -26.56
N ASP A 283 1.45 27.17 -27.38
CA ASP A 283 2.57 26.22 -27.34
C ASP A 283 3.50 26.56 -26.15
N ARG A 284 2.95 26.75 -24.98
CA ARG A 284 3.77 26.83 -23.77
C ARG A 284 3.85 25.43 -23.19
N VAL A 285 5.00 24.77 -23.47
CA VAL A 285 5.46 23.66 -22.65
C VAL A 285 5.27 24.07 -21.20
N THR A 286 4.37 23.39 -20.48
CA THR A 286 4.06 23.74 -19.10
C THR A 286 5.33 23.59 -18.25
N GLU A 287 5.41 24.33 -17.13
CA GLU A 287 6.56 24.18 -16.21
C GLU A 287 6.71 22.71 -15.77
N SER A 288 5.59 22.00 -15.59
CA SER A 288 5.60 20.58 -15.29
C SER A 288 6.23 19.74 -16.39
N GLU A 289 5.95 20.00 -17.67
CA GLU A 289 6.55 19.28 -18.80
C GLU A 289 8.06 19.55 -18.93
N ARG A 290 8.51 20.77 -18.63
CA ARG A 290 9.94 21.10 -18.60
C ARG A 290 10.67 20.34 -17.50
N ILE A 291 10.09 20.28 -16.32
CA ILE A 291 10.64 19.52 -15.20
C ILE A 291 10.63 18.03 -15.53
N ASP A 292 9.53 17.52 -16.12
CA ASP A 292 9.41 16.12 -16.52
C ASP A 292 10.42 15.71 -17.60
N ALA A 293 10.75 16.59 -18.54
CA ALA A 293 11.79 16.34 -19.53
C ALA A 293 13.16 15.99 -18.91
N VAL A 294 13.46 16.51 -17.72
CA VAL A 294 14.68 16.21 -16.97
C VAL A 294 14.47 15.03 -16.04
N LEU A 295 13.42 15.05 -15.22
CA LEU A 295 13.20 14.06 -14.17
C LEU A 295 12.78 12.69 -14.71
N THR A 296 12.11 12.62 -15.85
CA THR A 296 11.72 11.35 -16.49
C THR A 296 12.65 10.96 -17.65
N HIS A 297 13.77 11.67 -17.82
CA HIS A 297 14.73 11.40 -18.88
C HIS A 297 15.30 9.98 -18.78
N ARG A 298 15.43 9.29 -19.90
CA ARG A 298 15.83 7.87 -19.95
C ARG A 298 17.14 7.55 -19.23
N LEU A 299 18.12 8.46 -19.25
CA LEU A 299 19.43 8.28 -18.62
C LEU A 299 19.53 9.01 -17.28
N LEU A 300 18.96 10.22 -17.16
CA LEU A 300 19.08 11.07 -15.98
C LEU A 300 18.04 10.72 -14.91
N GLY A 301 16.89 10.19 -15.28
CA GLY A 301 15.80 9.91 -14.35
C GLY A 301 16.19 8.97 -13.20
N LEU A 302 16.91 7.89 -13.48
CA LEU A 302 17.37 6.97 -12.45
C LEU A 302 18.43 7.57 -11.51
N PRO A 303 19.51 8.23 -11.99
CA PRO A 303 20.45 8.94 -11.11
C PRO A 303 19.79 10.00 -10.22
N ILE A 304 18.88 10.80 -10.78
CA ILE A 304 18.16 11.83 -10.01
C ILE A 304 17.29 11.17 -8.93
N PHE A 305 16.60 10.08 -9.27
CA PHE A 305 15.84 9.29 -8.33
C PHE A 305 16.72 8.79 -7.18
N LEU A 306 17.88 8.21 -7.49
CA LEU A 306 18.82 7.72 -6.48
C LEU A 306 19.36 8.86 -5.59
N PHE A 307 19.58 10.04 -6.17
CA PHE A 307 19.98 11.22 -5.42
C PHE A 307 18.90 11.65 -4.40
N PHE A 308 17.63 11.73 -4.80
CA PHE A 308 16.54 12.05 -3.87
C PHE A 308 16.38 10.98 -2.78
N MET A 309 16.55 9.70 -3.13
CA MET A 309 16.49 8.61 -2.17
C MET A 309 17.66 8.67 -1.18
N TYR A 310 18.86 8.90 -1.67
CA TYR A 310 20.01 9.09 -0.81
C TYR A 310 19.77 10.24 0.18
N GLY A 311 19.31 11.40 -0.32
CA GLY A 311 18.97 12.55 0.51
C GLY A 311 17.90 12.24 1.56
N LEU A 312 16.84 11.51 1.18
CA LEU A 312 15.79 11.08 2.09
C LEU A 312 16.33 10.19 3.22
N PHE A 313 17.11 9.17 2.89
CA PHE A 313 17.67 8.27 3.89
C PHE A 313 18.72 8.96 4.73
N TRP A 314 19.62 9.74 4.13
CA TRP A 314 20.61 10.52 4.86
C TRP A 314 19.95 11.45 5.87
N LEU A 315 18.92 12.20 5.47
CA LEU A 315 18.17 13.08 6.36
C LEU A 315 17.50 12.29 7.50
N THR A 316 16.85 11.18 7.17
CA THR A 316 16.15 10.33 8.15
C THR A 316 17.10 9.80 9.21
N PHE A 317 18.25 9.26 8.83
CA PHE A 317 19.18 8.65 9.79
C PHE A 317 20.01 9.71 10.52
N THR A 318 20.43 10.79 9.86
CA THR A 318 21.26 11.83 10.49
C THR A 318 20.47 12.65 11.50
N LEU A 319 19.25 13.07 11.16
CA LEU A 319 18.40 13.81 12.10
C LEU A 319 17.69 12.89 13.10
N GLY A 320 17.46 11.66 12.73
CA GLY A 320 16.81 10.68 13.59
C GLY A 320 17.68 10.19 14.73
N ALA A 321 18.99 10.02 14.50
CA ALA A 321 19.91 9.48 15.50
C ALA A 321 19.88 10.27 16.83
N PRO A 322 20.08 11.58 16.89
CA PRO A 322 20.08 12.31 18.17
C PRO A 322 18.70 12.29 18.88
N LEU A 323 17.61 12.15 18.10
CA LEU A 323 16.28 12.02 18.68
C LEU A 323 16.06 10.62 19.26
N MET A 324 16.61 9.60 18.61
CA MET A 324 16.60 8.22 19.10
C MET A 324 17.40 8.11 20.39
N ASP A 325 18.62 8.66 20.43
CA ASP A 325 19.48 8.68 21.62
C ASP A 325 18.79 9.39 22.80
N GLY A 326 18.07 10.49 22.54
CA GLY A 326 17.30 11.19 23.54
C GLY A 326 16.15 10.38 24.12
N ILE A 327 15.43 9.61 23.28
CA ILE A 327 14.37 8.73 23.73
C ILE A 327 14.95 7.55 24.52
N ASP A 328 16.03 6.95 24.05
CA ASP A 328 16.71 5.86 24.71
C ASP A 328 17.21 6.26 26.10
N ALA A 329 17.87 7.43 26.21
CA ALA A 329 18.28 8.01 27.49
C ALA A 329 17.09 8.25 28.43
N ALA A 330 15.94 8.69 27.91
CA ALA A 330 14.74 8.91 28.72
C ALA A 330 14.18 7.58 29.27
N PHE A 331 14.14 6.52 28.45
CA PHE A 331 13.73 5.19 28.91
C PHE A 331 14.75 4.56 29.87
N GLY A 332 16.05 4.77 29.63
CA GLY A 332 17.13 4.38 30.55
C GLY A 332 17.00 5.07 31.91
N TRP A 333 16.73 6.38 31.91
CA TRP A 333 16.46 7.12 33.14
C TRP A 333 15.22 6.59 33.87
N LEU A 334 14.11 6.36 33.14
CA LEU A 334 12.88 5.79 33.70
C LEU A 334 13.12 4.41 34.33
N SER A 335 13.86 3.55 33.64
CA SER A 335 14.31 2.24 34.15
C SER A 335 15.12 2.37 35.44
N GLY A 336 16.04 3.34 35.49
CA GLY A 336 16.85 3.66 36.66
C GLY A 336 16.00 4.12 37.85
N VAL A 337 15.05 5.03 37.63
CA VAL A 337 14.14 5.53 38.67
C VAL A 337 13.28 4.38 39.23
N VAL A 338 12.67 3.56 38.38
CA VAL A 338 11.84 2.41 38.80
C VAL A 338 12.70 1.40 39.57
N SER A 339 13.91 1.13 39.08
CA SER A 339 14.85 0.22 39.73
C SER A 339 15.32 0.71 41.09
N GLY A 340 15.60 2.02 41.23
CA GLY A 340 16.03 2.65 42.47
C GLY A 340 14.94 2.81 43.51
N ALA A 341 13.70 3.04 43.08
CA ALA A 341 12.54 3.14 43.96
C ALA A 341 11.99 1.77 44.42
N TRP A 342 12.50 0.64 43.89
CA TRP A 342 12.00 -0.67 44.18
C TRP A 342 12.46 -1.16 45.57
N PRO A 343 11.55 -1.67 46.44
CA PRO A 343 11.93 -2.17 47.76
C PRO A 343 12.93 -3.33 47.67
N VAL A 344 14.01 -3.24 48.39
CA VAL A 344 15.02 -4.31 48.47
C VAL A 344 14.44 -5.58 49.05
N GLY A 345 14.62 -6.69 48.35
CA GLY A 345 14.17 -8.04 48.82
C GLY A 345 12.75 -8.45 48.44
N HIS A 346 11.93 -7.60 47.85
CA HIS A 346 10.55 -7.92 47.45
C HIS A 346 10.35 -7.98 45.95
N GLY A 347 9.77 -9.08 45.46
CA GLY A 347 9.24 -9.15 44.08
C GLY A 347 10.23 -8.90 42.94
N GLY A 348 11.46 -9.42 43.01
CA GLY A 348 12.47 -9.21 41.97
C GLY A 348 12.05 -9.58 40.53
N TRP A 349 11.13 -10.55 40.41
CA TRP A 349 10.55 -10.89 39.10
C TRP A 349 9.60 -9.80 38.58
N LEU A 350 8.83 -9.15 39.47
CA LEU A 350 7.91 -8.07 39.07
C LEU A 350 8.67 -6.81 38.67
N ARG A 351 9.78 -6.49 39.33
CA ARG A 351 10.72 -5.44 38.91
C ARG A 351 11.26 -5.73 37.51
N SER A 352 11.75 -6.96 37.27
CA SER A 352 12.25 -7.38 35.97
C SER A 352 11.18 -7.33 34.89
N LEU A 353 9.93 -7.72 35.19
CA LEU A 353 8.81 -7.58 34.27
C LEU A 353 8.57 -6.12 33.88
N LEU A 354 8.55 -5.21 34.84
CA LEU A 354 8.31 -3.80 34.59
C LEU A 354 9.47 -3.13 33.87
N VAL A 355 10.70 -3.38 34.30
CA VAL A 355 11.90 -2.74 33.76
C VAL A 355 12.27 -3.37 32.40
N ASP A 356 12.48 -4.70 32.37
CA ASP A 356 13.00 -5.36 31.17
C ASP A 356 11.88 -5.71 30.19
N GLY A 357 10.72 -6.15 30.70
CA GLY A 357 9.58 -6.56 29.86
C GLY A 357 8.77 -5.40 29.33
N VAL A 358 8.35 -4.45 30.16
CA VAL A 358 7.44 -3.36 29.79
C VAL A 358 8.22 -2.12 29.34
N ILE A 359 9.07 -1.57 30.18
CA ILE A 359 9.81 -0.31 29.88
C ILE A 359 10.81 -0.58 28.74
N GLY A 360 11.60 -1.64 28.82
CA GLY A 360 12.54 -2.04 27.78
C GLY A 360 11.83 -2.40 26.47
N GLY A 361 10.74 -3.16 26.53
CA GLY A 361 9.96 -3.53 25.35
C GLY A 361 9.26 -2.35 24.66
N VAL A 362 8.66 -1.43 25.42
CA VAL A 362 8.04 -0.21 24.88
C VAL A 362 9.10 0.77 24.41
N GLY A 363 10.18 0.95 25.19
CA GLY A 363 11.32 1.79 24.86
C GLY A 363 11.94 1.42 23.53
N GLY A 364 12.28 0.13 23.34
CA GLY A 364 12.88 -0.37 22.10
C GLY A 364 12.04 -0.12 20.85
N VAL A 365 10.70 0.03 20.98
CA VAL A 365 9.83 0.42 19.86
C VAL A 365 9.77 1.92 19.65
N LEU A 366 9.68 2.68 20.75
CA LEU A 366 9.55 4.14 20.70
C LEU A 366 10.85 4.83 20.26
N VAL A 367 11.99 4.22 20.51
CA VAL A 367 13.29 4.69 20.01
C VAL A 367 13.29 4.87 18.49
N PHE A 368 12.61 4.00 17.72
CA PHE A 368 12.54 4.11 16.25
C PHE A 368 11.47 5.08 15.73
N LEU A 369 10.63 5.63 16.61
CA LEU A 369 9.55 6.53 16.21
C LEU A 369 10.04 7.77 15.44
N PRO A 370 11.12 8.47 15.86
CA PRO A 370 11.65 9.62 15.12
C PRO A 370 12.04 9.27 13.68
N ASN A 371 12.74 8.16 13.47
CA ASN A 371 13.13 7.71 12.13
C ASN A 371 11.91 7.44 11.26
N ILE A 372 10.88 6.82 11.81
CA ILE A 372 9.63 6.53 11.11
C ILE A 372 8.91 7.83 10.75
N VAL A 373 8.85 8.79 11.66
CA VAL A 373 8.23 10.12 11.43
C VAL A 373 8.96 10.88 10.34
N LEU A 374 10.30 10.94 10.40
CA LEU A 374 11.13 11.60 9.39
C LEU A 374 11.03 10.93 8.01
N LEU A 375 11.03 9.61 7.97
CA LEU A 375 10.81 8.86 6.73
C LEU A 375 9.45 9.18 6.12
N PHE A 376 8.38 9.19 6.91
CA PHE A 376 7.05 9.54 6.43
C PHE A 376 6.94 11.01 6.02
N LEU A 377 7.64 11.90 6.72
CA LEU A 377 7.72 13.31 6.34
C LEU A 377 8.31 13.46 4.93
N GLY A 378 9.46 12.84 4.68
CA GLY A 378 10.11 12.90 3.38
C GLY A 378 9.29 12.22 2.28
N ILE A 379 8.68 11.06 2.54
CA ILE A 379 7.82 10.38 1.58
C ILE A 379 6.57 11.23 1.28
N SER A 380 5.92 11.82 2.29
CA SER A 380 4.77 12.72 2.08
C SER A 380 5.15 13.95 1.25
N LEU A 381 6.34 14.50 1.46
CA LEU A 381 6.85 15.61 0.67
C LEU A 381 7.00 15.21 -0.81
N LEU A 382 7.60 14.06 -1.08
CA LEU A 382 7.78 13.54 -2.44
C LEU A 382 6.44 13.14 -3.09
N GLU A 383 5.48 12.67 -2.29
CA GLU A 383 4.13 12.30 -2.74
C GLU A 383 3.31 13.55 -3.10
N ASP A 384 3.24 14.53 -2.18
CA ASP A 384 2.47 15.77 -2.36
C ASP A 384 3.01 16.64 -3.51
N THR A 385 4.34 16.62 -3.75
CA THR A 385 4.96 17.29 -4.91
C THR A 385 4.62 16.61 -6.24
N GLY A 386 4.18 15.34 -6.23
CA GLY A 386 3.94 14.55 -7.43
C GLY A 386 5.17 13.80 -7.95
N TYR A 387 6.32 13.89 -7.26
CA TYR A 387 7.56 13.20 -7.69
C TYR A 387 7.43 11.68 -7.63
N MET A 388 6.69 11.13 -6.64
CA MET A 388 6.51 9.67 -6.51
C MET A 388 5.84 9.04 -7.73
N ALA A 389 4.96 9.76 -8.42
CA ALA A 389 4.37 9.29 -9.67
C ALA A 389 5.43 9.12 -10.77
N ARG A 390 6.38 10.06 -10.87
CA ARG A 390 7.50 10.00 -11.83
C ARG A 390 8.45 8.86 -11.51
N ALA A 391 8.78 8.69 -10.24
CA ALA A 391 9.60 7.55 -9.79
C ALA A 391 8.96 6.20 -10.15
N ALA A 392 7.64 6.05 -9.92
CA ALA A 392 6.91 4.87 -10.32
C ALA A 392 6.87 4.68 -11.84
N PHE A 393 6.75 5.76 -12.62
CA PHE A 393 6.79 5.73 -14.09
C PHE A 393 8.15 5.26 -14.62
N ILE A 394 9.26 5.79 -14.09
CA ILE A 394 10.62 5.39 -14.48
C ILE A 394 10.83 3.90 -14.21
N MET A 395 10.36 3.42 -13.06
CA MET A 395 10.54 2.05 -12.60
C MET A 395 9.55 1.05 -13.21
N ASP A 396 8.47 1.51 -13.84
CA ASP A 396 7.42 0.64 -14.38
C ASP A 396 7.96 -0.39 -15.39
N ARG A 397 8.85 0.03 -16.30
CA ARG A 397 9.47 -0.87 -17.27
C ARG A 397 10.23 -2.03 -16.60
N VAL A 398 10.90 -1.76 -15.47
CA VAL A 398 11.63 -2.77 -14.70
C VAL A 398 10.65 -3.67 -13.98
N MET A 399 9.69 -3.10 -13.26
CA MET A 399 8.69 -3.83 -12.49
C MET A 399 7.84 -4.74 -13.36
N HIS A 400 7.44 -4.27 -14.54
CA HIS A 400 6.63 -5.05 -15.49
C HIS A 400 7.32 -6.34 -15.97
N ARG A 401 8.66 -6.33 -16.13
CA ARG A 401 9.44 -7.55 -16.47
C ARG A 401 9.31 -8.65 -15.41
N PHE A 402 9.08 -8.27 -14.16
CA PHE A 402 8.90 -9.20 -13.04
C PHE A 402 7.44 -9.48 -12.72
N GLY A 403 6.49 -8.99 -13.53
CA GLY A 403 5.05 -9.19 -13.36
C GLY A 403 4.45 -8.34 -12.25
N LEU A 404 5.09 -7.23 -11.90
CA LEU A 404 4.65 -6.25 -10.93
C LEU A 404 4.17 -4.98 -11.62
N HIS A 405 3.24 -4.28 -11.00
CA HIS A 405 2.81 -2.96 -11.42
C HIS A 405 3.85 -1.89 -11.01
N GLY A 406 4.08 -0.84 -11.81
CA GLY A 406 5.05 0.22 -11.49
C GLY A 406 4.87 0.87 -10.12
N LYS A 407 3.61 1.04 -9.68
CA LYS A 407 3.31 1.52 -8.32
C LYS A 407 3.79 0.60 -7.20
N SER A 408 4.07 -0.69 -7.47
CA SER A 408 4.63 -1.63 -6.47
C SER A 408 6.03 -1.20 -6.00
N PHE A 409 6.71 -0.40 -6.82
CA PHE A 409 8.02 0.14 -6.48
C PHE A 409 7.97 1.07 -5.25
N ILE A 410 6.89 1.82 -5.05
CA ILE A 410 6.73 2.75 -3.91
C ILE A 410 6.74 1.98 -2.57
N PRO A 411 5.91 0.95 -2.34
CA PRO A 411 6.03 0.09 -1.17
C PRO A 411 7.41 -0.55 -1.01
N MET A 412 8.03 -1.00 -2.10
CA MET A 412 9.37 -1.61 -2.04
C MET A 412 10.41 -0.61 -1.53
N LEU A 413 10.35 0.63 -1.97
CA LEU A 413 11.22 1.69 -1.50
C LEU A 413 11.06 1.95 0.01
N ILE A 414 9.81 2.08 0.48
CA ILE A 414 9.50 2.25 1.90
C ILE A 414 10.04 1.06 2.71
N GLY A 415 10.10 -0.13 2.11
CA GLY A 415 10.61 -1.37 2.71
C GLY A 415 12.06 -1.29 3.16
N PHE A 416 12.91 -0.49 2.52
CA PHE A 416 14.29 -0.25 2.98
C PHE A 416 14.34 0.46 4.35
N GLY A 417 13.35 1.28 4.67
CA GLY A 417 13.22 1.86 6.00
C GLY A 417 12.55 0.88 6.97
N CYS A 418 11.31 0.50 6.69
CA CYS A 418 10.53 -0.41 7.54
C CYS A 418 9.47 -1.17 6.73
N THR A 419 9.41 -2.49 6.90
CA THR A 419 8.47 -3.38 6.18
C THR A 419 7.01 -3.15 6.59
N VAL A 420 6.74 -2.74 7.83
CA VAL A 420 5.36 -2.51 8.32
C VAL A 420 4.64 -1.41 7.54
N PRO A 421 5.17 -0.16 7.45
CA PRO A 421 4.56 0.87 6.61
C PRO A 421 4.59 0.53 5.13
N ALA A 422 5.58 -0.22 4.66
CA ALA A 422 5.65 -0.69 3.28
C ALA A 422 4.45 -1.58 2.91
N ILE A 423 4.08 -2.54 3.77
CA ILE A 423 2.89 -3.37 3.58
C ILE A 423 1.63 -2.52 3.61
N MET A 424 1.52 -1.55 4.50
CA MET A 424 0.36 -0.64 4.53
C MET A 424 0.26 0.21 3.25
N ALA A 425 1.37 0.63 2.67
CA ALA A 425 1.42 1.39 1.43
C ALA A 425 0.92 0.59 0.21
N THR A 426 0.90 -0.75 0.28
CA THR A 426 0.34 -1.59 -0.80
C THR A 426 -1.15 -1.35 -1.05
N ARG A 427 -1.87 -0.69 -0.13
CA ARG A 427 -3.26 -0.27 -0.33
C ARG A 427 -3.45 0.66 -1.52
N ALA A 428 -2.41 1.40 -1.92
CA ALA A 428 -2.44 2.26 -3.10
C ALA A 428 -2.39 1.50 -4.44
N LEU A 429 -2.20 0.17 -4.40
CA LEU A 429 -2.16 -0.66 -5.59
C LEU A 429 -3.58 -1.01 -6.04
N PRO A 430 -3.89 -0.83 -7.35
CA PRO A 430 -5.25 -0.97 -7.87
C PRO A 430 -5.74 -2.42 -7.90
N SER A 431 -4.83 -3.38 -8.03
CA SER A 431 -5.18 -4.80 -8.16
C SER A 431 -4.88 -5.56 -6.87
N ARG A 432 -5.83 -6.41 -6.42
CA ARG A 432 -5.63 -7.29 -5.26
C ARG A 432 -4.46 -8.26 -5.47
N ARG A 433 -4.27 -8.73 -6.72
CA ARG A 433 -3.15 -9.59 -7.09
C ARG A 433 -1.82 -8.88 -6.85
N ASP A 434 -1.64 -7.69 -7.42
CA ASP A 434 -0.39 -6.93 -7.31
C ASP A 434 -0.11 -6.55 -5.86
N ARG A 435 -1.15 -6.23 -5.09
CA ARG A 435 -1.07 -5.99 -3.66
C ARG A 435 -0.53 -7.21 -2.91
N LEU A 436 -1.10 -8.41 -3.15
CA LEU A 436 -0.64 -9.64 -2.47
C LEU A 436 0.77 -10.04 -2.89
N VAL A 437 1.11 -9.95 -4.19
CA VAL A 437 2.47 -10.24 -4.65
C VAL A 437 3.48 -9.27 -4.03
N THR A 438 3.17 -7.97 -4.04
CA THR A 438 4.04 -6.95 -3.44
C THR A 438 4.21 -7.19 -1.95
N MET A 439 3.12 -7.46 -1.20
CA MET A 439 3.19 -7.79 0.22
C MET A 439 4.08 -9.00 0.50
N MET A 440 4.02 -10.04 -0.35
CA MET A 440 4.82 -11.26 -0.18
C MET A 440 6.31 -11.00 -0.31
N ILE A 441 6.71 -10.09 -1.20
CA ILE A 441 8.14 -9.84 -1.47
C ILE A 441 8.75 -8.73 -0.59
N LEU A 442 7.95 -7.89 0.05
CA LEU A 442 8.46 -6.78 0.87
C LEU A 442 9.47 -7.22 1.95
N PRO A 443 9.31 -8.35 2.66
CA PRO A 443 10.29 -8.76 3.68
C PRO A 443 11.66 -9.19 3.13
N PHE A 444 11.81 -9.41 1.82
CA PHE A 444 13.12 -9.65 1.20
C PHE A 444 13.99 -8.38 1.21
N ILE A 445 13.34 -7.22 1.23
CA ILE A 445 14.03 -5.93 1.29
C ILE A 445 14.55 -5.74 2.70
N SER A 446 15.84 -5.46 2.82
CA SER A 446 16.47 -5.26 4.13
C SER A 446 16.02 -3.94 4.75
N CYS A 447 15.31 -4.02 5.87
CA CYS A 447 14.89 -2.85 6.64
C CYS A 447 16.00 -2.35 7.58
N GLY A 448 15.85 -1.10 8.07
CA GLY A 448 16.83 -0.48 8.98
C GLY A 448 17.13 -1.27 10.24
N ALA A 449 16.16 -2.01 10.80
CA ALA A 449 16.34 -2.83 12.00
C ALA A 449 17.29 -4.05 11.80
N ARG A 450 17.63 -4.39 10.56
CA ARG A 450 18.65 -5.43 10.27
C ARG A 450 20.07 -4.89 10.24
N LEU A 451 20.22 -3.57 10.10
CA LEU A 451 21.52 -2.93 9.98
C LEU A 451 22.45 -3.21 11.16
N PRO A 452 22.02 -3.16 12.45
CA PRO A 452 22.86 -3.50 13.59
C PRO A 452 23.48 -4.91 13.48
N ILE A 453 22.71 -5.91 12.99
CA ILE A 453 23.23 -7.27 12.78
C ILE A 453 24.38 -7.26 11.76
N TYR A 454 24.23 -6.50 10.68
CA TYR A 454 25.27 -6.41 9.63
C TYR A 454 26.50 -5.65 10.13
N LEU A 455 26.30 -4.56 10.88
CA LEU A 455 27.39 -3.76 11.45
C LEU A 455 28.16 -4.51 12.55
N LEU A 456 27.54 -5.48 13.21
CA LEU A 456 28.22 -6.37 14.15
C LEU A 456 29.01 -7.47 13.41
N LEU A 457 28.34 -8.23 12.51
CA LEU A 457 28.88 -9.47 11.97
C LEU A 457 29.86 -9.23 10.82
N ILE A 458 29.63 -8.21 9.96
CA ILE A 458 30.53 -7.98 8.82
C ILE A 458 31.95 -7.63 9.29
N PRO A 459 32.15 -6.64 10.22
CA PRO A 459 33.47 -6.34 10.72
C PRO A 459 34.09 -7.45 11.58
N ALA A 460 33.27 -8.35 12.16
CA ALA A 460 33.78 -9.49 12.92
C ALA A 460 34.42 -10.53 12.01
N PHE A 461 33.79 -10.85 10.87
CA PHE A 461 34.19 -12.01 10.05
C PHE A 461 34.91 -11.68 8.75
N PHE A 462 34.86 -10.41 8.29
CA PHE A 462 35.45 -10.02 7.00
C PHE A 462 36.53 -8.95 7.16
N PRO A 463 37.58 -8.98 6.32
CA PRO A 463 38.56 -7.90 6.27
C PRO A 463 37.93 -6.56 5.88
N ARG A 464 38.49 -5.45 6.34
CA ARG A 464 37.97 -4.09 6.15
C ARG A 464 37.64 -3.75 4.69
N ALA A 465 38.45 -4.24 3.73
CA ALA A 465 38.21 -4.02 2.31
C ALA A 465 36.90 -4.67 1.80
N TRP A 466 36.38 -5.69 2.49
CA TRP A 466 35.18 -6.42 2.11
C TRP A 466 33.90 -5.96 2.82
N HIS A 467 33.99 -5.04 3.79
CA HIS A 467 32.82 -4.59 4.55
C HIS A 467 31.73 -4.01 3.63
N THR A 468 32.10 -3.04 2.78
CA THR A 468 31.15 -2.41 1.84
C THR A 468 30.65 -3.39 0.75
N PRO A 469 31.51 -4.19 0.08
CA PRO A 469 31.06 -5.18 -0.89
C PRO A 469 30.10 -6.22 -0.31
N VAL A 470 30.35 -6.74 0.89
CA VAL A 470 29.47 -7.73 1.54
C VAL A 470 28.13 -7.10 1.91
N LEU A 471 28.15 -5.90 2.50
CA LEU A 471 26.93 -5.18 2.83
C LEU A 471 26.07 -4.92 1.57
N PHE A 472 26.68 -4.37 0.52
CA PHE A 472 26.02 -4.13 -0.74
C PHE A 472 25.48 -5.43 -1.38
N GLY A 473 26.28 -6.49 -1.34
CA GLY A 473 25.90 -7.82 -1.83
C GLY A 473 24.65 -8.37 -1.13
N LEU A 474 24.53 -8.20 0.20
CA LEU A 474 23.35 -8.61 0.96
C LEU A 474 22.09 -7.85 0.52
N TYR A 475 22.17 -6.52 0.38
CA TYR A 475 21.04 -5.71 -0.10
C TYR A 475 20.62 -6.12 -1.52
N LEU A 476 21.59 -6.31 -2.41
CA LEU A 476 21.35 -6.74 -3.78
C LEU A 476 20.74 -8.15 -3.84
N LEU A 477 21.26 -9.08 -3.05
CA LEU A 477 20.73 -10.45 -2.94
C LEU A 477 19.27 -10.45 -2.52
N GLY A 478 18.91 -9.69 -1.48
CA GLY A 478 17.52 -9.58 -1.02
C GLY A 478 16.60 -9.03 -2.10
N LEU A 479 17.01 -7.95 -2.78
CA LEU A 479 16.25 -7.35 -3.86
C LEU A 479 16.03 -8.31 -5.02
N LEU A 480 17.10 -8.98 -5.49
CA LEU A 480 17.03 -9.93 -6.61
C LEU A 480 16.16 -11.14 -6.28
N LEU A 481 16.30 -11.71 -5.08
CA LEU A 481 15.44 -12.81 -4.63
C LEU A 481 13.99 -12.39 -4.56
N GLY A 482 13.69 -11.20 -4.04
CA GLY A 482 12.34 -10.66 -4.00
C GLY A 482 11.73 -10.53 -5.40
N LEU A 483 12.48 -10.02 -6.38
CA LEU A 483 12.03 -9.90 -7.76
C LEU A 483 11.83 -11.27 -8.44
N VAL A 484 12.71 -12.24 -8.19
CA VAL A 484 12.56 -13.62 -8.69
C VAL A 484 11.30 -14.25 -8.13
N VAL A 485 11.07 -14.14 -6.82
CA VAL A 485 9.85 -14.64 -6.16
C VAL A 485 8.60 -13.94 -6.70
N ALA A 486 8.65 -12.62 -6.92
CA ALA A 486 7.56 -11.90 -7.55
C ALA A 486 7.19 -12.48 -8.92
N ARG A 487 8.21 -12.75 -9.76
CA ARG A 487 7.99 -13.35 -11.09
C ARG A 487 7.40 -14.75 -11.01
N ILE A 488 7.86 -15.57 -10.08
CA ILE A 488 7.33 -16.93 -9.87
C ILE A 488 5.86 -16.83 -9.43
N LEU A 489 5.56 -16.06 -8.40
CA LEU A 489 4.21 -15.91 -7.87
C LEU A 489 3.23 -15.34 -8.90
N SER A 490 3.69 -14.36 -9.69
CA SER A 490 2.87 -13.71 -10.73
C SER A 490 2.52 -14.66 -11.89
N ARG A 491 3.31 -15.73 -12.11
CA ARG A 491 3.07 -16.70 -13.17
C ARG A 491 2.40 -17.99 -12.71
N SER A 492 2.42 -18.26 -11.39
CA SER A 492 1.90 -19.51 -10.82
C SER A 492 0.65 -19.27 -9.98
N VAL A 493 0.81 -19.09 -8.67
CA VAL A 493 -0.27 -19.07 -7.67
C VAL A 493 -1.18 -17.85 -7.80
N LEU A 494 -0.62 -16.71 -8.20
CA LEU A 494 -1.33 -15.44 -8.36
C LEU A 494 -1.34 -15.00 -9.84
N ALA A 495 -1.51 -15.97 -10.75
CA ALA A 495 -1.67 -15.69 -12.17
C ALA A 495 -2.94 -14.88 -12.44
N GLY A 496 -2.87 -13.90 -13.34
CA GLY A 496 -3.98 -13.05 -13.73
C GLY A 496 -3.57 -12.06 -14.81
N LEU A 497 -4.55 -11.47 -15.50
CA LEU A 497 -4.31 -10.44 -16.50
C LEU A 497 -3.65 -9.23 -15.83
N ALA A 498 -2.49 -8.82 -16.34
CA ALA A 498 -1.89 -7.57 -15.95
C ALA A 498 -2.81 -6.43 -16.43
N THR A 499 -3.24 -5.57 -15.51
CA THR A 499 -3.96 -4.36 -15.89
C THR A 499 -3.00 -3.46 -16.66
N PRO A 500 -3.37 -2.99 -17.87
CA PRO A 500 -2.54 -2.07 -18.60
C PRO A 500 -2.30 -0.81 -17.75
N PHE A 501 -1.04 -0.40 -17.67
CA PHE A 501 -0.63 0.74 -16.87
C PHE A 501 -0.81 2.02 -17.66
N VAL A 502 -1.84 2.78 -17.35
CA VAL A 502 -1.98 4.16 -17.78
C VAL A 502 -1.80 5.03 -16.53
N MET A 503 -0.61 5.60 -16.35
CA MET A 503 -0.34 6.53 -15.25
C MET A 503 -0.39 7.96 -15.75
N GLU A 504 -1.30 8.72 -15.20
CA GLU A 504 -1.22 10.18 -15.30
C GLU A 504 -0.09 10.68 -14.40
N LEU A 505 0.75 11.53 -14.96
CA LEU A 505 1.68 12.30 -14.18
C LEU A 505 0.95 13.55 -13.67
N PRO A 506 0.56 13.61 -12.40
CA PRO A 506 -0.14 14.77 -11.86
C PRO A 506 0.76 16.02 -11.98
N PRO A 507 0.22 17.23 -12.19
CA PRO A 507 1.03 18.45 -12.21
C PRO A 507 1.76 18.61 -10.87
N TYR A 508 2.98 19.20 -10.92
CA TYR A 508 3.71 19.51 -9.70
C TYR A 508 2.93 20.53 -8.86
N ARG A 509 2.83 20.25 -7.59
CA ARG A 509 2.13 21.10 -6.62
C ARG A 509 3.07 21.45 -5.46
N ARG A 510 2.97 22.67 -4.96
CA ARG A 510 3.65 23.04 -3.72
C ARG A 510 2.94 22.38 -2.55
N PRO A 511 3.65 21.54 -1.77
CA PRO A 511 3.05 20.86 -0.63
C PRO A 511 2.66 21.88 0.44
N THR A 512 1.51 21.66 1.09
CA THR A 512 1.09 22.51 2.21
C THR A 512 1.54 21.90 3.53
N THR A 513 2.12 22.70 4.42
CA THR A 513 2.59 22.25 5.75
C THR A 513 1.49 21.58 6.56
N ARG A 514 0.25 22.03 6.41
CA ARG A 514 -0.93 21.45 7.07
C ARG A 514 -1.23 20.03 6.55
N SER A 515 -1.18 19.80 5.25
CA SER A 515 -1.39 18.47 4.64
C SER A 515 -0.34 17.49 5.13
N ILE A 516 0.93 17.87 5.01
CA ILE A 516 2.06 17.06 5.47
C ILE A 516 1.92 16.71 6.96
N GLY A 517 1.64 17.71 7.81
CA GLY A 517 1.48 17.50 9.25
C GLY A 517 0.36 16.51 9.59
N ILE A 518 -0.78 16.62 8.93
CA ILE A 518 -1.91 15.68 9.12
C ILE A 518 -1.52 14.26 8.68
N HIS A 519 -0.91 14.10 7.51
CA HIS A 519 -0.51 12.79 6.99
C HIS A 519 0.54 12.12 7.87
N VAL A 520 1.57 12.86 8.28
CA VAL A 520 2.63 12.35 9.17
C VAL A 520 2.05 11.95 10.52
N TRP A 521 1.20 12.81 11.13
CA TRP A 521 0.57 12.51 12.41
C TRP A 521 -0.34 11.27 12.34
N GLN A 522 -1.18 11.17 11.32
CA GLN A 522 -2.06 10.01 11.15
C GLN A 522 -1.27 8.70 11.00
N ARG A 523 -0.17 8.71 10.22
CA ARG A 523 0.68 7.53 10.02
C ARG A 523 1.46 7.18 11.29
N ALA A 524 2.02 8.17 12.00
CA ALA A 524 2.71 7.99 13.27
C ALA A 524 1.77 7.46 14.37
N TRP A 525 0.59 8.04 14.51
CA TRP A 525 -0.42 7.59 15.47
C TRP A 525 -0.91 6.16 15.19
N MET A 526 -1.09 5.85 13.92
CA MET A 526 -1.48 4.51 13.49
C MET A 526 -0.38 3.48 13.82
N TYR A 527 0.89 3.83 13.66
CA TYR A 527 2.01 3.00 14.07
C TYR A 527 2.02 2.78 15.59
N LEU A 528 1.96 3.85 16.38
CA LEU A 528 1.93 3.79 17.85
C LEU A 528 0.79 2.94 18.38
N ARG A 529 -0.43 3.18 17.91
CA ARG A 529 -1.62 2.47 18.40
C ARG A 529 -1.64 0.99 18.01
N LYS A 530 -1.15 0.64 16.81
CA LYS A 530 -1.28 -0.71 16.26
C LYS A 530 -0.05 -1.57 16.50
N ALA A 531 1.13 -1.00 16.35
CA ALA A 531 2.38 -1.72 16.60
C ALA A 531 2.66 -1.81 18.11
N GLY A 532 2.45 -0.73 18.86
CA GLY A 532 2.78 -0.67 20.27
C GLY A 532 2.05 -1.72 21.12
N THR A 533 0.75 -1.95 20.89
CA THR A 533 -0.01 -2.95 21.68
C THR A 533 0.42 -4.40 21.40
N ILE A 534 0.68 -4.73 20.14
CA ILE A 534 1.13 -6.06 19.73
C ILE A 534 2.55 -6.31 20.24
N ILE A 535 3.41 -5.31 20.09
CA ILE A 535 4.82 -5.42 20.48
C ILE A 535 4.93 -5.51 21.99
N LEU A 536 4.16 -4.74 22.78
CA LEU A 536 4.12 -4.87 24.23
C LEU A 536 3.79 -6.29 24.67
N GLY A 537 2.72 -6.89 24.09
CA GLY A 537 2.35 -8.27 24.40
C GLY A 537 3.45 -9.27 24.08
N ILE A 538 4.15 -9.08 22.96
CA ILE A 538 5.25 -9.94 22.54
C ILE A 538 6.50 -9.72 23.41
N SER A 539 6.80 -8.48 23.79
CA SER A 539 7.92 -8.17 24.70
C SER A 539 7.74 -8.82 26.06
N VAL A 540 6.53 -8.77 26.61
CA VAL A 540 6.19 -9.47 27.87
C VAL A 540 6.33 -11.00 27.70
N LEU A 541 5.85 -11.56 26.59
CA LEU A 541 6.00 -12.99 26.30
C LEU A 541 7.48 -13.39 26.19
N LEU A 542 8.28 -12.61 25.46
CA LEU A 542 9.72 -12.87 25.33
C LEU A 542 10.45 -12.71 26.64
N TRP A 543 10.14 -11.66 27.41
CA TRP A 543 10.69 -11.51 28.75
C TRP A 543 10.39 -12.77 29.59
N PHE A 544 9.16 -13.30 29.53
CA PHE A 544 8.83 -14.54 30.23
C PHE A 544 9.66 -15.73 29.75
N LEU A 545 9.78 -15.93 28.44
CA LEU A 545 10.56 -17.03 27.85
C LEU A 545 12.05 -16.94 28.19
N MET A 546 12.60 -15.73 28.33
CA MET A 546 14.01 -15.49 28.65
C MET A 546 14.30 -15.50 30.15
N SER A 547 13.31 -15.16 30.98
CA SER A 547 13.49 -15.05 32.43
C SER A 547 13.15 -16.32 33.18
N PHE A 548 12.37 -17.25 32.61
CA PHE A 548 11.91 -18.46 33.28
C PHE A 548 12.18 -19.73 32.46
N PRO A 549 12.42 -20.91 33.17
CA PRO A 549 12.67 -21.02 34.60
C PRO A 549 14.04 -20.44 34.98
N ARG A 550 14.20 -20.02 36.22
CA ARG A 550 15.47 -19.59 36.79
C ARG A 550 16.21 -20.73 37.45
N PRO A 551 17.56 -20.82 37.35
CA PRO A 551 18.31 -21.81 38.10
C PRO A 551 18.20 -21.55 39.63
N ALA A 552 18.13 -22.60 40.42
CA ALA A 552 18.07 -22.47 41.88
C ALA A 552 19.41 -21.97 42.50
N SER A 553 20.53 -22.26 41.82
CA SER A 553 21.88 -21.77 42.14
C SER A 553 22.63 -21.57 40.84
N PHE A 554 23.48 -20.55 40.77
CA PHE A 554 24.31 -20.30 39.61
C PHE A 554 25.63 -21.08 39.74
N ARG A 555 26.07 -21.72 38.67
CA ARG A 555 27.33 -22.46 38.61
C ARG A 555 28.53 -21.56 38.85
N VAL A 556 28.44 -20.30 38.36
CA VAL A 556 29.47 -19.28 38.55
C VAL A 556 29.70 -19.02 40.05
N ASP A 557 28.67 -19.02 40.88
CA ASP A 557 28.75 -18.81 42.33
C ASP A 557 29.41 -19.99 43.06
N THR A 558 29.29 -21.19 42.52
CA THR A 558 29.83 -22.42 43.10
C THR A 558 31.21 -22.79 42.60
N SER A 559 31.66 -22.25 41.46
CA SER A 559 32.94 -22.62 40.80
C SER A 559 34.18 -21.92 41.33
N GLY A 560 34.05 -21.09 42.37
CA GLY A 560 35.17 -20.27 42.88
C GLY A 560 35.58 -19.10 41.96
N ALA A 561 35.10 -19.07 40.71
CA ALA A 561 35.40 -18.00 39.77
C ALA A 561 34.78 -16.67 40.21
N ALA A 562 33.73 -16.68 41.02
CA ALA A 562 33.09 -15.47 41.56
C ALA A 562 34.05 -14.59 42.37
N ALA A 563 35.04 -15.20 43.01
CA ALA A 563 36.02 -14.49 43.85
C ALA A 563 37.04 -13.65 43.04
N SER A 564 37.24 -13.98 41.75
CA SER A 564 38.19 -13.30 40.87
C SER A 564 37.52 -12.32 39.89
N MET A 565 36.17 -12.30 39.80
CA MET A 565 35.42 -11.44 38.92
C MET A 565 34.95 -10.15 39.59
N GLY A 566 34.93 -9.06 38.82
CA GLY A 566 34.26 -7.82 39.23
C GLY A 566 32.75 -7.97 39.34
N GLN A 567 32.10 -7.08 40.10
CA GLN A 567 30.64 -7.18 40.29
C GLN A 567 29.85 -7.14 38.99
N SER A 568 30.29 -6.38 37.99
CA SER A 568 29.65 -6.30 36.64
C SER A 568 29.85 -7.59 35.84
N GLU A 569 31.05 -8.17 35.90
CA GLU A 569 31.37 -9.44 35.23
C GLU A 569 30.58 -10.62 35.84
N LEU A 570 30.47 -10.64 37.15
CA LEU A 570 29.67 -11.66 37.85
C LEU A 570 28.19 -11.55 37.52
N ALA A 571 27.65 -10.33 37.44
CA ALA A 571 26.26 -10.10 37.07
C ALA A 571 26.01 -10.54 35.61
N ALA A 572 26.91 -10.24 34.68
CA ALA A 572 26.83 -10.66 33.30
C ALA A 572 26.93 -12.19 33.13
N ALA A 573 27.83 -12.84 33.87
CA ALA A 573 27.94 -14.30 33.89
C ALA A 573 26.67 -15.00 34.43
N ARG A 574 26.07 -14.46 35.49
CA ARG A 574 24.79 -14.94 36.02
C ARG A 574 23.64 -14.75 35.00
N ALA A 575 23.61 -13.64 34.30
CA ALA A 575 22.60 -13.37 33.27
C ALA A 575 22.70 -14.36 32.09
N ALA A 576 23.93 -14.67 31.65
CA ALA A 576 24.18 -15.67 30.62
C ALA A 576 23.70 -17.10 31.04
N GLU A 577 24.04 -17.50 32.25
CA GLU A 577 23.62 -18.79 32.81
C GLU A 577 22.09 -18.86 33.00
N ALA A 578 21.45 -17.76 33.45
CA ALA A 578 20.00 -17.66 33.55
C ALA A 578 19.32 -17.83 32.19
N LEU A 579 19.85 -17.18 31.14
CA LEU A 579 19.33 -17.29 29.78
C LEU A 579 19.50 -18.71 29.23
N GLU A 580 20.64 -19.35 29.49
CA GLU A 580 20.90 -20.73 29.09
C GLU A 580 19.89 -21.71 29.70
N TYR A 581 19.49 -21.48 30.94
CA TYR A 581 18.53 -22.32 31.68
C TYR A 581 17.08 -22.01 31.35
N SER A 582 16.79 -20.82 30.79
CA SER A 582 15.47 -20.34 30.45
C SER A 582 14.77 -21.16 29.36
N LEU A 583 13.46 -20.95 29.18
CA LEU A 583 12.70 -21.55 28.08
C LEU A 583 13.31 -21.18 26.73
N ALA A 584 13.76 -19.95 26.54
CA ALA A 584 14.40 -19.50 25.29
C ALA A 584 15.68 -20.29 24.99
N GLY A 585 16.55 -20.49 26.01
CA GLY A 585 17.76 -21.30 25.86
C GLY A 585 17.46 -22.78 25.59
N ARG A 586 16.43 -23.34 26.27
CA ARG A 586 15.98 -24.72 26.00
C ARG A 586 15.41 -24.90 24.60
N ILE A 587 14.60 -23.94 24.10
CA ILE A 587 14.10 -23.93 22.72
C ILE A 587 15.27 -23.84 21.75
N GLY A 588 16.25 -22.95 21.98
CA GLY A 588 17.47 -22.82 21.20
C GLY A 588 18.24 -24.12 21.03
N ARG A 589 18.34 -24.91 22.14
CA ARG A 589 18.95 -26.25 22.12
C ARG A 589 18.07 -27.29 21.44
N ALA A 590 16.75 -27.25 21.63
CA ALA A 590 15.84 -28.20 21.00
C ALA A 590 15.83 -28.04 19.46
N ILE A 591 15.99 -26.82 18.95
CA ILE A 591 16.05 -26.52 17.53
C ILE A 591 17.47 -26.79 16.96
N GLN A 592 18.50 -26.88 17.79
CA GLN A 592 19.90 -27.03 17.35
C GLN A 592 20.12 -28.18 16.37
N PRO A 593 19.57 -29.39 16.51
CA PRO A 593 19.77 -30.47 15.55
C PRO A 593 19.32 -30.08 14.13
N VAL A 594 18.27 -29.29 14.00
CA VAL A 594 17.76 -28.81 12.71
C VAL A 594 18.66 -27.70 12.16
N MET A 595 19.22 -26.85 13.01
CA MET A 595 20.02 -25.68 12.61
C MET A 595 21.52 -25.95 12.52
N ALA A 596 22.01 -27.06 13.12
CA ALA A 596 23.41 -27.46 13.05
C ALA A 596 23.96 -27.61 11.62
N PRO A 597 23.19 -28.12 10.62
CA PRO A 597 23.66 -28.18 9.24
C PRO A 597 23.95 -26.80 8.60
N LEU A 598 23.47 -25.69 9.21
CA LEU A 598 23.76 -24.31 8.79
C LEU A 598 25.03 -23.78 9.50
N GLY A 599 25.58 -24.52 10.43
CA GLY A 599 26.67 -24.08 11.30
C GLY A 599 26.22 -23.32 12.55
N PHE A 600 24.91 -23.40 12.94
CA PHE A 600 24.34 -22.68 14.08
C PHE A 600 24.31 -23.55 15.32
N ASP A 601 24.69 -22.96 16.45
CA ASP A 601 24.55 -23.55 17.77
C ASP A 601 23.32 -22.97 18.52
N TRP A 602 23.10 -23.43 19.74
CA TRP A 602 21.99 -22.96 20.56
C TRP A 602 22.04 -21.46 20.84
N ARG A 603 23.24 -20.85 20.87
CA ARG A 603 23.42 -19.40 21.12
C ARG A 603 22.82 -18.56 19.99
N ILE A 604 23.20 -18.91 18.76
CA ILE A 604 22.66 -18.25 17.57
C ILE A 604 21.15 -18.49 17.43
N ASN A 605 20.69 -19.71 17.74
CA ASN A 605 19.25 -20.05 17.68
C ASN A 605 18.45 -19.23 18.70
N THR A 606 18.95 -19.06 19.92
CA THR A 606 18.32 -18.24 20.96
C THR A 606 18.30 -16.77 20.58
N ALA A 607 19.39 -16.25 19.98
CA ALA A 607 19.45 -14.89 19.48
C ALA A 607 18.43 -14.65 18.34
N PHE A 608 18.23 -15.61 17.43
CA PHE A 608 17.18 -15.52 16.40
C PHE A 608 15.76 -15.62 16.95
N LEU A 609 15.55 -16.33 18.06
CA LEU A 609 14.25 -16.36 18.73
C LEU A 609 13.86 -14.96 19.23
N GLY A 610 14.80 -14.22 19.79
CA GLY A 610 14.59 -12.81 20.14
C GLY A 610 14.42 -11.90 18.91
N ALA A 611 15.24 -12.11 17.88
CA ALA A 611 15.16 -11.38 16.63
C ALA A 611 13.79 -11.54 15.92
N PHE A 612 13.03 -12.58 16.22
CA PHE A 612 11.67 -12.74 15.71
C PHE A 612 10.71 -11.68 16.26
N ALA A 613 10.88 -11.23 17.49
CA ALA A 613 10.11 -10.11 18.00
C ALA A 613 10.57 -8.79 17.37
N ALA A 614 11.87 -8.51 17.53
CA ALA A 614 12.49 -7.30 16.99
C ALA A 614 13.94 -7.63 16.62
N LYS A 615 14.38 -7.22 15.43
CA LYS A 615 15.67 -7.65 14.85
C LYS A 615 16.88 -7.14 15.65
N GLU A 616 16.78 -5.98 16.24
CA GLU A 616 17.80 -5.37 17.09
C GLU A 616 18.10 -6.18 18.36
N VAL A 617 17.11 -6.93 18.85
CA VAL A 617 17.27 -7.82 20.03
C VAL A 617 18.33 -8.91 19.79
N PHE A 618 18.62 -9.25 18.53
CA PHE A 618 19.66 -10.20 18.19
C PHE A 618 21.04 -9.82 18.77
N VAL A 619 21.43 -8.57 18.61
CA VAL A 619 22.75 -8.07 19.09
C VAL A 619 22.78 -8.06 20.61
N ALA A 620 21.75 -7.52 21.25
CA ALA A 620 21.65 -7.48 22.71
C ALA A 620 21.70 -8.87 23.35
N GLN A 621 21.02 -9.84 22.74
CA GLN A 621 21.05 -11.23 23.22
C GLN A 621 22.42 -11.89 23.10
N LEU A 622 23.12 -11.65 22.00
CA LEU A 622 24.50 -12.16 21.86
C LEU A 622 25.40 -11.56 22.94
N GLY A 623 25.23 -10.27 23.27
CA GLY A 623 25.93 -9.63 24.37
C GLY A 623 25.70 -10.34 25.71
N ILE A 624 24.47 -10.64 26.03
CA ILE A 624 24.10 -11.38 27.26
C ILE A 624 24.68 -12.80 27.23
N ILE A 625 24.53 -13.55 26.12
CA ILE A 625 25.00 -14.93 25.97
C ILE A 625 26.53 -15.04 26.16
N PHE A 626 27.28 -14.04 25.65
CA PHE A 626 28.73 -14.00 25.81
C PHE A 626 29.20 -13.35 27.12
N SER A 627 28.30 -13.13 28.08
CA SER A 627 28.59 -12.56 29.39
C SER A 627 29.21 -11.15 29.36
N MET A 628 28.80 -10.35 28.39
CA MET A 628 29.31 -8.97 28.20
C MET A 628 28.29 -7.91 28.66
N GLY A 629 27.11 -8.33 29.13
CA GLY A 629 26.01 -7.43 29.51
C GLY A 629 25.32 -6.79 28.31
N GLU A 630 24.82 -5.57 28.47
CA GLU A 630 24.25 -4.80 27.37
C GLU A 630 25.38 -4.23 26.51
N VAL A 631 25.39 -4.61 25.23
CA VAL A 631 26.37 -4.19 24.23
C VAL A 631 25.65 -3.80 22.94
N ASP A 632 26.25 -2.87 22.22
CA ASP A 632 25.84 -2.42 20.91
C ASP A 632 26.60 -3.13 19.78
N GLU A 633 26.26 -2.81 18.54
CA GLU A 633 26.91 -3.32 17.34
C GLU A 633 28.37 -2.84 17.17
N SER A 634 28.81 -1.83 17.90
CA SER A 634 30.17 -1.30 17.87
C SER A 634 31.13 -2.02 18.80
N SER A 635 30.61 -2.88 19.70
CA SER A 635 31.40 -3.58 20.72
C SER A 635 32.52 -4.43 20.14
N ALA A 636 33.76 -3.99 20.37
CA ALA A 636 34.96 -4.73 19.96
C ALA A 636 35.09 -6.09 20.70
N GLY A 637 34.69 -6.14 21.97
CA GLY A 637 34.69 -7.35 22.78
C GLY A 637 33.77 -8.43 22.21
N LEU A 638 32.53 -8.07 21.85
CA LEU A 638 31.56 -9.01 21.26
C LEU A 638 32.06 -9.53 19.89
N ARG A 639 32.63 -8.65 19.06
CA ARG A 639 33.23 -9.09 17.78
C ARG A 639 34.36 -10.11 17.99
N GLN A 640 35.23 -9.88 18.98
CA GLN A 640 36.30 -10.79 19.33
C GLN A 640 35.78 -12.13 19.88
N ALA A 641 34.73 -12.11 20.71
CA ALA A 641 34.10 -13.33 21.20
C ALA A 641 33.47 -14.14 20.04
N LEU A 642 32.80 -13.47 19.10
CA LEU A 642 32.21 -14.13 17.93
C LEU A 642 33.29 -14.79 17.05
N THR A 643 34.41 -14.12 16.78
CA THR A 643 35.52 -14.70 15.96
C THR A 643 36.22 -15.83 16.62
N ARG A 644 36.21 -15.95 17.95
CA ARG A 644 36.74 -17.11 18.67
C ARG A 644 35.86 -18.35 18.60
N HIS A 645 34.53 -18.15 18.46
CA HIS A 645 33.56 -19.23 18.50
C HIS A 645 33.05 -19.67 17.12
N TYR A 646 33.09 -18.80 16.13
CA TYR A 646 32.54 -19.03 14.81
C TYR A 646 33.55 -18.70 13.70
N SER A 647 33.49 -19.49 12.63
CA SER A 647 34.27 -19.27 11.42
C SER A 647 33.66 -18.17 10.53
N PRO A 648 34.42 -17.56 9.61
CA PRO A 648 33.88 -16.60 8.63
C PRO A 648 32.73 -17.17 7.78
N LEU A 649 32.77 -18.48 7.48
CA LEU A 649 31.74 -19.18 6.73
C LEU A 649 30.43 -19.28 7.53
N GLN A 650 30.51 -19.53 8.85
CA GLN A 650 29.34 -19.47 9.74
C GLN A 650 28.80 -18.04 9.82
N GLY A 651 29.70 -17.04 9.91
CA GLY A 651 29.32 -15.63 9.87
C GLY A 651 28.53 -15.26 8.61
N LEU A 652 28.96 -15.74 7.43
CA LEU A 652 28.23 -15.55 6.17
C LEU A 652 26.86 -16.26 6.18
N SER A 653 26.80 -17.48 6.69
CA SER A 653 25.56 -18.24 6.84
C SER A 653 24.56 -17.50 7.75
N ILE A 654 25.02 -16.96 8.88
CA ILE A 654 24.21 -16.14 9.81
C ILE A 654 23.70 -14.88 9.13
N LEU A 655 24.55 -14.18 8.37
CA LEU A 655 24.18 -12.95 7.64
C LEU A 655 23.07 -13.22 6.61
N VAL A 656 23.19 -14.28 5.81
CA VAL A 656 22.18 -14.64 4.81
C VAL A 656 20.88 -15.10 5.48
N PHE A 657 20.98 -15.85 6.57
CA PHE A 657 19.82 -16.25 7.34
C PHE A 657 19.11 -15.00 7.94
N ALA A 658 19.84 -14.08 8.54
CA ALA A 658 19.31 -12.83 9.10
C ALA A 658 18.65 -11.93 8.03
N LEU A 659 19.18 -11.94 6.79
CA LEU A 659 18.60 -11.22 5.65
C LEU A 659 17.20 -11.73 5.32
N LEU A 660 17.01 -13.03 5.27
CA LEU A 660 15.78 -13.65 4.73
C LEU A 660 14.84 -14.15 5.81
N ALA A 661 15.39 -14.67 6.93
CA ALA A 661 14.59 -15.32 7.95
C ALA A 661 13.58 -14.37 8.59
N THR A 662 12.48 -14.97 8.91
CA THR A 662 11.36 -14.47 9.71
C THR A 662 11.18 -12.96 9.71
N PRO A 663 10.14 -12.45 9.06
CA PRO A 663 9.75 -11.06 9.31
C PRO A 663 9.49 -10.87 10.81
N CYS A 664 9.73 -9.66 11.35
CA CYS A 664 9.40 -9.38 12.74
C CYS A 664 7.88 -9.58 12.98
N MET A 665 7.48 -9.81 14.23
CA MET A 665 6.07 -10.07 14.57
C MET A 665 5.12 -8.95 14.14
N ALA A 666 5.59 -7.70 14.15
CA ALA A 666 4.83 -6.57 13.64
C ALA A 666 4.52 -6.72 12.14
N THR A 667 5.49 -7.20 11.35
CA THR A 667 5.30 -7.49 9.91
C THR A 667 4.32 -8.64 9.72
N PHE A 668 4.43 -9.71 10.49
CA PHE A 668 3.50 -10.83 10.45
C PHE A 668 2.05 -10.39 10.74
N ALA A 669 1.86 -9.64 11.81
CA ALA A 669 0.55 -9.13 12.22
C ALA A 669 -0.09 -8.21 11.18
N ILE A 670 0.71 -7.30 10.56
CA ILE A 670 0.18 -6.41 9.54
C ILE A 670 -0.10 -7.17 8.23
N SER A 671 0.72 -8.16 7.85
CA SER A 671 0.49 -9.00 6.67
C SER A 671 -0.84 -9.77 6.79
N ARG A 672 -1.13 -10.36 7.96
CA ARG A 672 -2.42 -10.97 8.25
C ARG A 672 -3.58 -10.00 8.07
N ARG A 673 -3.44 -8.81 8.65
CA ARG A 673 -4.48 -7.80 8.64
C ARG A 673 -4.77 -7.28 7.23
N GLU A 674 -3.73 -6.96 6.46
CA GLU A 674 -3.87 -6.38 5.13
C GLU A 674 -4.30 -7.42 4.09
N SER A 675 -3.92 -8.68 4.26
CA SER A 675 -4.38 -9.78 3.39
C SER A 675 -5.77 -10.32 3.76
N GLY A 676 -6.21 -10.10 5.01
CA GLY A 676 -7.43 -10.67 5.58
C GLY A 676 -7.38 -12.18 5.86
N ARG A 677 -6.21 -12.84 5.70
CA ARG A 677 -6.06 -14.30 5.80
C ARG A 677 -4.85 -14.70 6.62
N TRP A 678 -5.05 -15.57 7.62
CA TRP A 678 -3.96 -16.17 8.39
C TRP A 678 -3.01 -17.01 7.51
N ALA A 679 -3.58 -17.76 6.57
CA ALA A 679 -2.81 -18.60 5.66
C ALA A 679 -1.78 -17.81 4.84
N PHE A 680 -2.09 -16.56 4.44
CA PHE A 680 -1.16 -15.70 3.71
C PHE A 680 0.05 -15.31 4.58
N ALA A 681 -0.20 -14.84 5.81
CA ALA A 681 0.87 -14.45 6.72
C ALA A 681 1.74 -15.66 7.12
N ALA A 682 1.11 -16.81 7.35
CA ALA A 682 1.82 -18.07 7.62
C ALA A 682 2.66 -18.54 6.42
N ALA A 683 2.11 -18.49 5.21
CA ALA A 683 2.84 -18.83 3.98
C ALA A 683 4.03 -17.90 3.74
N GLN A 684 3.87 -16.60 4.00
CA GLN A 684 4.94 -15.62 3.94
C GLN A 684 6.06 -15.95 4.95
N TRP A 685 5.70 -16.21 6.19
CA TRP A 685 6.64 -16.53 7.26
C TRP A 685 7.40 -17.83 7.00
N LEU A 686 6.66 -18.90 6.69
CA LEU A 686 7.26 -20.23 6.41
C LEU A 686 8.10 -20.20 5.13
N GLY A 687 7.62 -19.54 4.08
CA GLY A 687 8.35 -19.44 2.80
C GLY A 687 9.67 -18.70 2.94
N LEU A 688 9.67 -17.56 3.66
CA LEU A 688 10.88 -16.79 3.92
C LEU A 688 11.87 -17.58 4.80
N THR A 689 11.39 -18.23 5.88
CA THR A 689 12.23 -19.02 6.76
C THR A 689 12.80 -20.25 6.05
N GLY A 690 11.97 -20.92 5.25
CA GLY A 690 12.43 -22.07 4.44
C GLY A 690 13.48 -21.66 3.41
N MET A 691 13.31 -20.52 2.75
CA MET A 691 14.31 -20.00 1.80
C MET A 691 15.61 -19.59 2.50
N ALA A 692 15.49 -18.93 3.66
CA ALA A 692 16.64 -18.60 4.50
C ALA A 692 17.41 -19.85 4.89
N TYR A 693 16.70 -20.89 5.33
CA TYR A 693 17.28 -22.17 5.68
C TYR A 693 18.02 -22.81 4.51
N LEU A 694 17.37 -22.93 3.35
CA LEU A 694 17.95 -23.55 2.17
C LEU A 694 19.19 -22.81 1.68
N LEU A 695 19.16 -21.50 1.59
CA LEU A 695 20.31 -20.71 1.13
C LEU A 695 21.48 -20.77 2.12
N SER A 696 21.21 -20.66 3.42
CA SER A 696 22.24 -20.79 4.45
C SER A 696 22.84 -22.19 4.48
N LEU A 697 22.01 -23.23 4.29
CA LEU A 697 22.46 -24.61 4.15
C LEU A 697 23.42 -24.80 2.96
N ILE A 698 23.01 -24.28 1.79
CA ILE A 698 23.82 -24.32 0.58
C ILE A 698 25.18 -23.65 0.82
N ILE A 699 25.17 -22.44 1.36
CA ILE A 699 26.37 -21.66 1.63
C ILE A 699 27.29 -22.40 2.59
N PHE A 700 26.76 -22.90 3.71
CA PHE A 700 27.59 -23.56 4.72
C PHE A 700 28.11 -24.90 4.25
N GLN A 701 27.30 -25.77 3.65
CA GLN A 701 27.68 -27.11 3.21
C GLN A 701 28.60 -27.07 2.00
N LEU A 702 28.34 -26.22 0.99
CA LEU A 702 29.24 -26.06 -0.14
C LEU A 702 30.55 -25.37 0.28
N GLY A 703 30.45 -24.31 1.10
CA GLY A 703 31.64 -23.61 1.58
C GLY A 703 32.54 -24.50 2.45
N SER A 704 31.97 -25.33 3.32
CA SER A 704 32.76 -26.28 4.14
C SER A 704 33.48 -27.31 3.31
N ARG A 705 32.86 -27.80 2.21
CA ARG A 705 33.53 -28.79 1.28
C ARG A 705 34.58 -28.15 0.39
N LEU A 706 34.50 -26.87 0.08
CA LEU A 706 35.45 -26.15 -0.76
C LEU A 706 36.65 -25.64 0.03
N LEU A 707 36.51 -25.45 1.35
CA LEU A 707 37.56 -24.96 2.26
C LEU A 707 38.21 -26.07 3.06
N SER A 708 37.66 -27.30 3.06
CA SER A 708 38.29 -28.53 3.55
C SER A 708 39.21 -29.13 2.47
#